data_a51460d0d24d2c9663679be8ea3e387f
#
_entry.id   a51460d0d24d2c9663679be8ea3e387f
#
_cell.length_a   1.000
_cell.length_b   1.000
_cell.length_c   1.000
_cell.angle_alpha   90.00
_cell.angle_beta   90.00
_cell.angle_gamma   90.00
#
_symmetry.space_group_name_H-M   'P 1'
#
loop_
_entity.id
_entity.type
_entity.pdbx_description
1 polymer ?
#
loop_
_entity_poly.entity_id
_entity_poly.type
_entity_poly.pdbx_seq_one_letter_code
_entity_poly.pdbx_strand_id
1 'polypeptide(L)'
;MRTLLIVDANRIGRAAFEGLPFDPEEEERAVGGTLSFVAGEAIKYQASDLLFVFTDPGEASYDRYREVLLRGVEEAGIATARGERDQLLHQLDSYVAGYGDSVLLLSDDPSWGSFVHGDKVRLLLPLVSKEEGAVVAVKDEEALKEEKGYGGEHIPEVIALSHVVGEAMAGRLMRESGSLSTILLMTEEIREKFPRSWQLLMEKQDQILEEALALTPEGGKVDSGVIPPLLVSKDTQVELSLLAELTEGSVTATRQPGEDALYVDSLQKVHMAAESFEALFEKKKGCLGVQLYFEQNVPQAVALYAEEVSALYDLGAKDLMKPILRLLKEAVERGWTLCLWDLKATLHSLGAAAGRDYDVLAGEKGSYGMHQEESGQLSLFALSEEEKTDDRGSGELLDFFCGLEQEVFDAGKAEYKTGEHGFEAGDYGRRLSEVFCDVSLLAYLLDPLSTGKDFGIEKAASLHLKREFKDHKSRFGKKSLRESLDQAREEFVSWAGSRAALLVTLSEVTTKALQEDGQYRLYEDLELPLVFALYSMEKEGVAMDPQELSDYGRALSGGIDELQKQIYEEAGEEFNINSPKQLGSILFEKMGLPAGKKTKSGYSTAADVLEKLAEDYPVVEHILSYRTLSKLKSTYADGLLGCVAADGRVHTTYQQTVTATGRLSSTDPNLQNIPVRMELGKRIRRVFHPKEGCVFLDADYSQIELRVLAHLSGDEKLVEAYRQNRDIHQATAALVFHVPFEEVTPSQRRAAKAVNFGIVYGISSFGLGNNLDISRHQAQQYIDDYFAAYPGLHDYLDELIASAKRDRVALTMFGRRRPMPELSSGAYAQRQFGERVAMNAPIQGSAADIIKIAMLHVWQRLRWEERTSRLLLQVHDELLIETKVEEKDLVKKILDEEMHHAADLLVPLEIDLEEGSNWYDAH
;
A
#
# COMPACT_ATOMS: atom_id res chain seq x y z
N MET A 1 -1.67 -25.05 -32.92
CA MET A 1 -2.87 -25.42 -32.17
C MET A 1 -3.73 -24.20 -32.14
N ARG A 2 -4.95 -24.24 -32.66
CA ARG A 2 -5.86 -23.11 -32.62
C ARG A 2 -6.62 -23.11 -31.29
N THR A 3 -6.72 -21.97 -30.62
CA THR A 3 -7.43 -21.82 -29.35
C THR A 3 -8.57 -20.83 -29.56
N LEU A 4 -9.81 -21.28 -29.31
CA LEU A 4 -10.99 -20.42 -29.34
C LEU A 4 -11.30 -19.93 -27.92
N LEU A 5 -11.43 -18.63 -27.75
CA LEU A 5 -11.95 -18.03 -26.50
C LEU A 5 -13.41 -17.62 -26.73
N ILE A 6 -14.31 -18.23 -26.00
CA ILE A 6 -15.74 -17.89 -25.98
C ILE A 6 -16.02 -17.05 -24.73
N VAL A 7 -16.61 -15.89 -24.89
CA VAL A 7 -16.84 -14.91 -23.82
C VAL A 7 -18.35 -14.75 -23.58
N ASP A 8 -18.79 -15.02 -22.37
CA ASP A 8 -20.16 -14.72 -21.94
C ASP A 8 -20.31 -13.21 -21.66
N ALA A 9 -20.75 -12.48 -22.66
CA ALA A 9 -20.87 -11.04 -22.62
C ALA A 9 -21.85 -10.50 -21.57
N ASN A 10 -22.84 -11.28 -21.16
CA ASN A 10 -23.84 -10.86 -20.17
C ASN A 10 -23.30 -10.89 -18.74
N ARG A 11 -22.30 -11.72 -18.47
CA ARG A 11 -21.81 -12.00 -17.12
C ARG A 11 -20.45 -11.38 -16.80
N ILE A 12 -19.59 -11.27 -17.80
CA ILE A 12 -18.23 -10.73 -17.61
C ILE A 12 -18.23 -9.30 -17.08
N GLY A 13 -19.17 -8.46 -17.56
CA GLY A 13 -19.32 -7.10 -17.07
C GLY A 13 -19.73 -7.02 -15.59
N ARG A 14 -20.54 -7.98 -15.12
CA ARG A 14 -20.96 -8.04 -13.72
C ARG A 14 -19.79 -8.37 -12.78
N ALA A 15 -18.98 -9.35 -13.13
CA ALA A 15 -17.82 -9.75 -12.31
C ALA A 15 -16.77 -8.63 -12.18
N ALA A 16 -16.62 -7.80 -13.22
CA ALA A 16 -15.67 -6.69 -13.23
C ALA A 16 -16.16 -5.45 -12.45
N PHE A 17 -17.50 -5.28 -12.27
CA PHE A 17 -18.09 -4.02 -11.82
C PHE A 17 -19.16 -4.13 -10.72
N GLU A 18 -19.21 -5.22 -9.95
CA GLU A 18 -20.12 -5.32 -8.79
C GLU A 18 -19.78 -4.22 -7.76
N GLY A 19 -20.56 -3.14 -7.77
CA GLY A 19 -20.52 -2.08 -6.75
C GLY A 19 -20.46 -0.64 -7.23
N LEU A 20 -20.46 -0.37 -8.55
CA LEU A 20 -20.47 1.00 -9.05
C LEU A 20 -21.91 1.47 -9.39
N PRO A 21 -22.31 2.71 -9.03
CA PRO A 21 -23.57 3.30 -9.51
C PRO A 21 -23.46 3.63 -11.00
N PHE A 22 -24.48 3.30 -11.78
CA PHE A 22 -24.51 3.48 -13.23
C PHE A 22 -24.73 4.95 -13.63
N ASP A 23 -23.69 5.59 -14.17
CA ASP A 23 -23.74 6.87 -14.90
C ASP A 23 -23.37 6.61 -16.37
N PRO A 24 -23.92 7.37 -17.37
CA PRO A 24 -23.61 7.20 -18.79
C PRO A 24 -22.11 7.25 -19.16
N GLU A 25 -21.31 8.05 -18.46
CA GLU A 25 -19.85 8.09 -18.64
C GLU A 25 -19.14 6.87 -18.02
N GLU A 26 -19.74 6.22 -17.04
CA GLU A 26 -19.19 5.01 -16.39
C GLU A 26 -19.48 3.76 -17.23
N GLU A 27 -20.55 3.73 -18.04
CA GLU A 27 -20.88 2.61 -18.92
C GLU A 27 -19.83 2.40 -20.02
N GLU A 28 -19.32 3.47 -20.63
CA GLU A 28 -18.24 3.37 -21.63
C GLU A 28 -16.92 2.90 -20.99
N ARG A 29 -16.60 3.39 -19.78
CA ARG A 29 -15.44 2.89 -19.01
C ARG A 29 -15.57 1.41 -18.63
N ALA A 30 -16.79 0.97 -18.29
CA ALA A 30 -17.07 -0.41 -17.95
C ALA A 30 -16.88 -1.34 -19.16
N VAL A 31 -17.31 -0.90 -20.33
CA VAL A 31 -17.08 -1.62 -21.60
C VAL A 31 -15.61 -1.71 -21.93
N GLY A 32 -14.87 -0.59 -21.85
CA GLY A 32 -13.41 -0.55 -22.05
C GLY A 32 -12.68 -1.49 -21.09
N GLY A 33 -13.03 -1.48 -19.81
CA GLY A 33 -12.46 -2.39 -18.81
C GLY A 33 -12.74 -3.87 -19.10
N THR A 34 -13.95 -4.19 -19.57
CA THR A 34 -14.31 -5.55 -19.97
C THR A 34 -13.51 -6.00 -21.18
N LEU A 35 -13.38 -5.15 -22.19
CA LEU A 35 -12.63 -5.48 -23.40
C LEU A 35 -11.14 -5.64 -23.10
N SER A 36 -10.55 -4.78 -22.23
CA SER A 36 -9.18 -4.90 -21.77
C SER A 36 -8.93 -6.20 -21.00
N PHE A 37 -9.88 -6.58 -20.13
CA PHE A 37 -9.79 -7.85 -19.39
C PHE A 37 -9.83 -9.06 -20.34
N VAL A 38 -10.80 -9.09 -21.28
CA VAL A 38 -10.90 -10.15 -22.27
C VAL A 38 -9.66 -10.22 -23.16
N ALA A 39 -9.14 -9.08 -23.58
CA ALA A 39 -7.87 -9.01 -24.34
C ALA A 39 -6.69 -9.60 -23.55
N GLY A 40 -6.56 -9.25 -22.27
CA GLY A 40 -5.53 -9.81 -21.40
C GLY A 40 -5.62 -11.34 -21.29
N GLU A 41 -6.81 -11.89 -21.09
CA GLU A 41 -6.99 -13.34 -21.02
C GLU A 41 -6.78 -14.02 -22.39
N ALA A 42 -7.19 -13.40 -23.48
CA ALA A 42 -6.96 -13.91 -24.82
C ALA A 42 -5.46 -14.00 -25.13
N ILE A 43 -4.65 -12.99 -24.77
CA ILE A 43 -3.19 -12.99 -24.90
C ILE A 43 -2.58 -14.07 -24.01
N LYS A 44 -2.96 -14.13 -22.74
CA LYS A 44 -2.42 -15.09 -21.75
C LYS A 44 -2.56 -16.53 -22.20
N TYR A 45 -3.69 -16.88 -22.81
CA TYR A 45 -3.96 -18.23 -23.30
C TYR A 45 -3.69 -18.42 -24.79
N GLN A 46 -3.11 -17.43 -25.46
CA GLN A 46 -2.78 -17.48 -26.89
C GLN A 46 -4.00 -17.83 -27.77
N ALA A 47 -5.14 -17.19 -27.48
CA ALA A 47 -6.34 -17.39 -28.28
C ALA A 47 -6.10 -16.94 -29.72
N SER A 48 -6.48 -17.78 -30.67
CA SER A 48 -6.41 -17.47 -32.12
C SER A 48 -7.74 -17.05 -32.69
N ASP A 49 -8.81 -17.33 -31.98
CA ASP A 49 -10.18 -17.01 -32.39
C ASP A 49 -10.97 -16.53 -31.16
N LEU A 50 -11.92 -15.60 -31.34
CA LEU A 50 -12.69 -14.98 -30.28
C LEU A 50 -14.18 -14.92 -30.66
N LEU A 51 -15.06 -15.31 -29.75
CA LEU A 51 -16.50 -15.28 -29.92
C LEU A 51 -17.17 -14.69 -28.69
N PHE A 52 -17.91 -13.58 -28.84
CA PHE A 52 -18.78 -13.04 -27.79
C PHE A 52 -20.19 -13.61 -27.90
N VAL A 53 -20.75 -14.07 -26.78
CA VAL A 53 -22.08 -14.63 -26.70
C VAL A 53 -22.98 -13.72 -25.87
N PHE A 54 -24.10 -13.30 -26.48
CA PHE A 54 -25.10 -12.43 -25.86
C PHE A 54 -26.43 -13.22 -25.72
N THR A 55 -26.74 -13.62 -24.50
CA THR A 55 -27.98 -14.37 -24.22
C THR A 55 -29.18 -13.46 -23.91
N ASP A 56 -30.38 -13.84 -24.34
CA ASP A 56 -31.64 -13.16 -24.08
C ASP A 56 -32.58 -14.04 -23.21
N PRO A 57 -33.39 -13.48 -22.29
CA PRO A 57 -33.37 -12.09 -21.87
C PRO A 57 -32.16 -11.80 -20.96
N GLY A 58 -31.53 -10.63 -21.15
CA GLY A 58 -30.57 -10.09 -20.20
C GLY A 58 -31.28 -9.54 -18.95
N GLU A 59 -30.54 -9.32 -17.86
CA GLU A 59 -31.07 -8.57 -16.72
C GLU A 59 -31.29 -7.10 -17.12
N ALA A 60 -32.50 -6.59 -16.96
CA ALA A 60 -32.92 -5.25 -17.42
C ALA A 60 -32.05 -4.10 -16.88
N SER A 61 -31.35 -4.32 -15.77
CA SER A 61 -30.40 -3.35 -15.18
C SER A 61 -29.11 -3.18 -15.97
N TYR A 62 -28.79 -4.07 -16.91
CA TYR A 62 -27.56 -4.07 -17.73
C TYR A 62 -27.83 -3.91 -19.23
N ASP A 63 -29.08 -3.68 -19.66
CA ASP A 63 -29.43 -3.63 -21.08
C ASP A 63 -28.60 -2.60 -21.87
N ARG A 64 -28.36 -1.44 -21.29
CA ARG A 64 -27.59 -0.36 -21.93
C ARG A 64 -26.09 -0.69 -22.03
N TYR A 65 -25.49 -1.20 -20.98
CA TYR A 65 -24.10 -1.70 -21.00
C TYR A 65 -23.93 -2.76 -22.10
N ARG A 66 -24.87 -3.71 -22.15
CA ARG A 66 -24.90 -4.77 -23.16
C ARG A 66 -25.00 -4.24 -24.58
N GLU A 67 -25.84 -3.21 -24.82
CA GLU A 67 -25.95 -2.56 -26.12
C GLU A 67 -24.66 -1.84 -26.53
N VAL A 68 -23.97 -1.15 -25.58
CA VAL A 68 -22.71 -0.45 -25.83
C VAL A 68 -21.59 -1.46 -26.12
N LEU A 69 -21.48 -2.52 -25.29
CA LEU A 69 -20.50 -3.59 -25.49
C LEU A 69 -20.71 -4.27 -26.85
N LEU A 70 -21.96 -4.63 -27.16
CA LEU A 70 -22.30 -5.27 -28.41
C LEU A 70 -21.93 -4.43 -29.62
N ARG A 71 -22.25 -3.13 -29.60
CA ARG A 71 -21.87 -2.21 -30.68
C ARG A 71 -20.35 -2.14 -30.84
N GLY A 72 -19.61 -2.00 -29.72
CA GLY A 72 -18.16 -1.95 -29.77
C GLY A 72 -17.53 -3.23 -30.33
N VAL A 73 -18.03 -4.40 -29.94
CA VAL A 73 -17.56 -5.69 -30.44
C VAL A 73 -17.87 -5.88 -31.94
N GLU A 74 -19.05 -5.43 -32.38
CA GLU A 74 -19.45 -5.51 -33.80
C GLU A 74 -18.70 -4.51 -34.68
N GLU A 75 -18.46 -3.28 -34.19
CA GLU A 75 -17.66 -2.28 -34.87
C GLU A 75 -16.21 -2.75 -35.02
N ALA A 76 -15.71 -3.54 -34.05
CA ALA A 76 -14.39 -4.19 -34.13
C ALA A 76 -14.36 -5.39 -35.10
N GLY A 77 -15.50 -5.81 -35.65
CA GLY A 77 -15.59 -6.98 -36.52
C GLY A 77 -15.40 -8.32 -35.84
N ILE A 78 -15.52 -8.37 -34.49
CA ILE A 78 -15.38 -9.60 -33.72
C ILE A 78 -16.68 -10.41 -33.83
N ALA A 79 -16.56 -11.75 -33.92
CA ALA A 79 -17.70 -12.64 -34.03
C ALA A 79 -18.62 -12.55 -32.80
N THR A 80 -19.94 -12.44 -33.04
CA THR A 80 -20.96 -12.41 -32.00
C THR A 80 -22.04 -13.47 -32.26
N ALA A 81 -22.55 -14.10 -31.20
CA ALA A 81 -23.72 -14.99 -31.23
C ALA A 81 -24.78 -14.39 -30.30
N ARG A 82 -26.04 -14.37 -30.77
CA ARG A 82 -27.18 -13.79 -30.03
C ARG A 82 -28.40 -14.71 -30.09
N GLY A 83 -29.17 -14.75 -29.02
CA GLY A 83 -30.44 -15.47 -28.99
C GLY A 83 -30.87 -15.84 -27.58
N GLU A 84 -32.00 -16.54 -27.52
CA GLU A 84 -32.45 -17.10 -26.24
C GLU A 84 -31.39 -18.04 -25.67
N ARG A 85 -31.17 -17.95 -24.35
CA ARG A 85 -30.09 -18.65 -23.63
C ARG A 85 -30.03 -20.15 -23.96
N ASP A 86 -31.15 -20.83 -23.85
CA ASP A 86 -31.19 -22.29 -24.01
C ASP A 86 -30.87 -22.71 -25.45
N GLN A 87 -31.34 -21.96 -26.44
CA GLN A 87 -31.04 -22.23 -27.86
C GLN A 87 -29.55 -21.99 -28.16
N LEU A 88 -28.98 -20.91 -27.61
CA LEU A 88 -27.55 -20.61 -27.80
C LEU A 88 -26.66 -21.65 -27.14
N LEU A 89 -26.98 -22.10 -25.93
CA LEU A 89 -26.18 -23.11 -25.23
C LEU A 89 -26.18 -24.44 -26.02
N HIS A 90 -27.31 -24.88 -26.55
CA HIS A 90 -27.36 -26.08 -27.39
C HIS A 90 -26.56 -25.95 -28.70
N GLN A 91 -26.57 -24.76 -29.31
CA GLN A 91 -25.82 -24.52 -30.55
C GLN A 91 -24.31 -24.43 -30.28
N LEU A 92 -23.90 -23.83 -29.14
CA LEU A 92 -22.51 -23.73 -28.75
C LEU A 92 -21.89 -25.11 -28.53
N ASP A 93 -22.59 -26.08 -27.98
CA ASP A 93 -22.08 -27.45 -27.77
C ASP A 93 -21.65 -28.09 -29.11
N SER A 94 -22.48 -28.01 -30.13
CA SER A 94 -22.13 -28.50 -31.47
C SER A 94 -20.97 -27.71 -32.10
N TYR A 95 -20.89 -26.41 -31.86
CA TYR A 95 -19.81 -25.55 -32.35
C TYR A 95 -18.46 -25.87 -31.66
N VAL A 96 -18.49 -26.00 -30.33
CA VAL A 96 -17.33 -26.39 -29.50
C VAL A 96 -16.83 -27.78 -29.89
N ALA A 97 -17.75 -28.75 -30.07
CA ALA A 97 -17.38 -30.09 -30.50
C ALA A 97 -16.76 -30.15 -31.90
N GLY A 98 -17.14 -29.23 -32.78
CA GLY A 98 -16.62 -29.11 -34.15
C GLY A 98 -15.30 -28.34 -34.22
N TYR A 99 -14.95 -27.56 -33.17
CA TYR A 99 -13.70 -26.78 -33.13
C TYR A 99 -12.49 -27.68 -32.80
N GLY A 100 -11.49 -27.69 -33.67
CA GLY A 100 -10.51 -28.77 -33.74
C GLY A 100 -9.55 -28.95 -32.53
N ASP A 101 -9.10 -27.91 -31.84
CA ASP A 101 -7.94 -27.99 -30.98
C ASP A 101 -8.20 -27.69 -29.49
N SER A 102 -8.45 -26.47 -29.09
CA SER A 102 -8.68 -26.07 -27.69
C SER A 102 -9.77 -25.00 -27.59
N VAL A 103 -10.64 -25.11 -26.61
CA VAL A 103 -11.71 -24.13 -26.35
C VAL A 103 -11.64 -23.66 -24.90
N LEU A 104 -11.67 -22.33 -24.71
CA LEU A 104 -11.71 -21.68 -23.41
C LEU A 104 -13.05 -20.95 -23.28
N LEU A 105 -13.77 -21.21 -22.22
CA LEU A 105 -15.04 -20.59 -21.91
C LEU A 105 -14.83 -19.58 -20.77
N LEU A 106 -15.05 -18.30 -21.02
CA LEU A 106 -14.91 -17.23 -20.02
C LEU A 106 -16.29 -16.78 -19.54
N SER A 107 -16.70 -17.24 -18.36
CA SER A 107 -17.99 -16.91 -17.74
C SER A 107 -17.95 -17.15 -16.22
N ASP A 108 -18.68 -16.35 -15.45
CA ASP A 108 -18.97 -16.61 -14.04
C ASP A 108 -20.25 -17.41 -13.82
N ASP A 109 -20.98 -17.74 -14.91
CA ASP A 109 -22.18 -18.56 -14.85
C ASP A 109 -21.84 -20.05 -14.71
N PRO A 110 -22.25 -20.72 -13.62
CA PRO A 110 -21.98 -22.14 -13.40
C PRO A 110 -22.48 -23.06 -14.50
N SER A 111 -23.53 -22.66 -15.25
CA SER A 111 -24.11 -23.47 -16.35
C SER A 111 -23.13 -23.75 -17.50
N TRP A 112 -22.15 -22.85 -17.70
CA TRP A 112 -21.10 -23.04 -18.72
C TRP A 112 -20.15 -24.20 -18.39
N GLY A 113 -20.10 -24.64 -17.13
CA GLY A 113 -19.35 -25.81 -16.73
C GLY A 113 -19.90 -27.12 -17.37
N SER A 114 -21.13 -27.12 -17.88
CA SER A 114 -21.71 -28.27 -18.59
C SER A 114 -20.99 -28.61 -19.89
N PHE A 115 -20.26 -27.62 -20.49
CA PHE A 115 -19.44 -27.85 -21.69
C PHE A 115 -18.04 -28.38 -21.37
N VAL A 116 -17.62 -28.41 -20.10
CA VAL A 116 -16.30 -28.87 -19.69
C VAL A 116 -16.27 -30.38 -19.58
N HIS A 117 -15.96 -31.04 -20.69
CA HIS A 117 -15.76 -32.48 -20.75
C HIS A 117 -14.62 -32.83 -21.69
N GLY A 118 -13.75 -33.72 -21.25
CA GLY A 118 -12.52 -34.10 -21.93
C GLY A 118 -11.40 -33.04 -21.81
N ASP A 119 -10.32 -33.29 -22.52
CA ASP A 119 -9.07 -32.49 -22.40
C ASP A 119 -9.08 -31.17 -23.22
N LYS A 120 -10.10 -30.94 -24.03
CA LYS A 120 -10.14 -29.84 -24.99
C LYS A 120 -10.81 -28.57 -24.48
N VAL A 121 -11.77 -28.69 -23.57
CA VAL A 121 -12.57 -27.56 -23.08
C VAL A 121 -12.23 -27.22 -21.66
N ARG A 122 -11.93 -25.96 -21.39
CA ARG A 122 -11.64 -25.46 -20.05
C ARG A 122 -12.48 -24.23 -19.74
N LEU A 123 -12.99 -24.16 -18.52
CA LEU A 123 -13.73 -23.02 -18.01
C LEU A 123 -12.79 -22.05 -17.32
N LEU A 124 -12.83 -20.80 -17.72
CA LEU A 124 -12.14 -19.68 -17.08
C LEU A 124 -13.13 -18.93 -16.18
N LEU A 125 -13.01 -19.11 -14.87
CA LEU A 125 -13.85 -18.46 -13.88
C LEU A 125 -13.17 -17.18 -13.38
N PRO A 126 -13.72 -15.99 -13.68
CA PRO A 126 -13.22 -14.76 -13.07
C PRO A 126 -13.60 -14.76 -11.59
N LEU A 127 -12.59 -14.81 -10.71
CA LEU A 127 -12.73 -14.72 -9.28
C LEU A 127 -12.26 -13.35 -8.82
N VAL A 128 -13.11 -12.60 -8.13
CA VAL A 128 -12.70 -11.34 -7.48
C VAL A 128 -12.05 -11.70 -6.15
N SER A 129 -10.74 -11.72 -6.12
CA SER A 129 -9.97 -11.86 -4.88
C SER A 129 -9.81 -10.49 -4.22
N LYS A 130 -9.99 -10.43 -2.88
CA LYS A 130 -9.79 -9.19 -2.11
C LYS A 130 -8.32 -8.76 -2.03
N GLU A 131 -7.39 -9.66 -2.31
CA GLU A 131 -5.94 -9.42 -2.18
C GLU A 131 -5.24 -9.30 -3.54
N GLU A 132 -5.78 -9.88 -4.62
CA GLU A 132 -5.10 -10.00 -5.91
C GLU A 132 -5.86 -9.40 -7.11
N GLY A 133 -7.03 -8.80 -6.89
CA GLY A 133 -7.88 -8.31 -7.98
C GLY A 133 -8.64 -9.44 -8.71
N ALA A 134 -8.96 -9.25 -9.98
CA ALA A 134 -9.65 -10.27 -10.77
C ALA A 134 -8.65 -11.38 -11.19
N VAL A 135 -8.72 -12.52 -10.52
CA VAL A 135 -7.95 -13.73 -10.85
C VAL A 135 -8.83 -14.69 -11.61
N VAL A 136 -8.32 -15.27 -12.69
CA VAL A 136 -9.04 -16.29 -13.46
C VAL A 136 -8.57 -17.67 -13.04
N ALA A 137 -9.47 -18.44 -12.43
CA ALA A 137 -9.24 -19.85 -12.14
C ALA A 137 -9.54 -20.70 -13.37
N VAL A 138 -8.61 -21.55 -13.77
CA VAL A 138 -8.80 -22.50 -14.88
C VAL A 138 -9.39 -23.79 -14.31
N LYS A 139 -10.54 -24.21 -14.83
CA LYS A 139 -11.21 -25.44 -14.43
C LYS A 139 -11.33 -26.36 -15.66
N ASP A 140 -10.58 -27.42 -15.65
CA ASP A 140 -10.80 -28.58 -16.52
C ASP A 140 -11.71 -29.60 -15.81
N GLU A 141 -12.03 -30.68 -16.49
CA GLU A 141 -12.93 -31.71 -15.95
C GLU A 141 -12.40 -32.33 -14.65
N GLU A 142 -11.06 -32.55 -14.56
CA GLU A 142 -10.43 -33.13 -13.37
C GLU A 142 -10.48 -32.14 -12.19
N ALA A 143 -10.17 -30.86 -12.41
CA ALA A 143 -10.27 -29.82 -11.39
C ALA A 143 -11.70 -29.58 -10.91
N LEU A 144 -12.70 -29.66 -11.79
CA LEU A 144 -14.11 -29.59 -11.41
C LEU A 144 -14.54 -30.77 -10.55
N LYS A 145 -14.12 -31.98 -10.90
CA LYS A 145 -14.40 -33.20 -10.11
C LYS A 145 -13.74 -33.17 -8.75
N GLU A 146 -12.49 -32.70 -8.67
CA GLU A 146 -11.75 -32.59 -7.40
C GLU A 146 -12.39 -31.58 -6.45
N GLU A 147 -12.79 -30.41 -6.96
CA GLU A 147 -13.34 -29.33 -6.14
C GLU A 147 -14.80 -29.55 -5.75
N LYS A 148 -15.63 -29.94 -6.71
CA LYS A 148 -17.08 -30.06 -6.50
C LYS A 148 -17.53 -31.47 -6.15
N GLY A 149 -16.73 -32.48 -6.45
CA GLY A 149 -17.04 -33.87 -6.25
C GLY A 149 -17.99 -34.47 -7.32
N TYR A 150 -18.19 -33.73 -8.44
CA TYR A 150 -18.95 -34.19 -9.60
C TYR A 150 -18.41 -33.52 -10.88
N GLY A 151 -18.62 -34.16 -12.06
CA GLY A 151 -18.14 -33.64 -13.34
C GLY A 151 -19.02 -32.54 -13.92
N GLY A 152 -18.59 -31.92 -15.01
CA GLY A 152 -19.29 -30.86 -15.72
C GLY A 152 -20.66 -31.30 -16.23
N GLU A 153 -20.82 -32.57 -16.60
CA GLU A 153 -22.05 -33.18 -17.03
C GLU A 153 -23.21 -33.12 -16.02
N HIS A 154 -22.88 -32.97 -14.72
CA HIS A 154 -23.87 -32.89 -13.65
C HIS A 154 -24.18 -31.46 -13.19
N ILE A 155 -23.60 -30.45 -13.80
CA ILE A 155 -23.86 -29.05 -13.45
C ILE A 155 -25.32 -28.64 -13.70
N PRO A 156 -25.95 -29.00 -14.81
CA PRO A 156 -27.37 -28.73 -15.03
C PRO A 156 -28.28 -29.28 -13.92
N GLU A 157 -27.98 -30.49 -13.45
CA GLU A 157 -28.71 -31.13 -12.36
C GLU A 157 -28.55 -30.40 -11.03
N VAL A 158 -27.35 -29.91 -10.74
CA VAL A 158 -27.06 -29.12 -9.52
C VAL A 158 -27.76 -27.77 -9.56
N ILE A 159 -27.79 -27.09 -10.71
CA ILE A 159 -28.48 -25.81 -10.88
C ILE A 159 -29.97 -25.98 -10.65
N ALA A 160 -30.60 -26.95 -11.31
CA ALA A 160 -32.00 -27.23 -11.14
C ALA A 160 -32.37 -27.59 -9.68
N LEU A 161 -31.52 -28.38 -9.00
CA LEU A 161 -31.66 -28.66 -7.58
C LEU A 161 -31.49 -27.41 -6.71
N SER A 162 -30.57 -26.53 -7.07
CA SER A 162 -30.26 -25.35 -6.26
C SER A 162 -31.39 -24.34 -6.16
N HIS A 163 -32.23 -24.25 -7.20
CA HIS A 163 -33.41 -23.40 -7.22
C HIS A 163 -34.49 -23.88 -6.24
N VAL A 164 -34.46 -25.16 -5.85
CA VAL A 164 -35.43 -25.76 -4.95
C VAL A 164 -34.92 -25.88 -3.51
N VAL A 165 -33.69 -26.34 -3.32
CA VAL A 165 -33.14 -26.63 -1.97
C VAL A 165 -31.98 -25.71 -1.56
N GLY A 166 -31.55 -24.83 -2.44
CA GLY A 166 -30.42 -23.92 -2.27
C GLY A 166 -29.09 -24.59 -2.63
N GLU A 167 -28.14 -23.78 -3.10
CA GLU A 167 -26.87 -24.19 -3.71
C GLU A 167 -26.02 -25.14 -2.82
N ALA A 168 -25.81 -24.77 -1.55
CA ALA A 168 -25.04 -25.59 -0.63
C ALA A 168 -25.63 -26.98 -0.39
N MET A 169 -26.97 -27.10 -0.38
CA MET A 169 -27.65 -28.36 -0.21
C MET A 169 -27.65 -29.16 -1.52
N ALA A 170 -27.88 -28.55 -2.66
CA ALA A 170 -27.82 -29.19 -3.97
C ALA A 170 -26.44 -29.83 -4.21
N GLY A 171 -25.37 -29.08 -4.03
CA GLY A 171 -23.99 -29.59 -4.12
C GLY A 171 -23.69 -30.72 -3.14
N ARG A 172 -24.27 -30.70 -1.93
CA ARG A 172 -24.11 -31.79 -0.95
C ARG A 172 -24.83 -33.04 -1.39
N LEU A 173 -26.06 -32.92 -1.85
CA LEU A 173 -26.85 -34.06 -2.34
C LEU A 173 -26.16 -34.72 -3.54
N MET A 174 -25.66 -33.95 -4.49
CA MET A 174 -24.95 -34.48 -5.66
C MET A 174 -23.65 -35.21 -5.27
N ARG A 175 -22.87 -34.68 -4.36
CA ARG A 175 -21.66 -35.37 -3.87
C ARG A 175 -21.94 -36.67 -3.16
N GLU A 176 -23.02 -36.74 -2.39
CA GLU A 176 -23.40 -37.96 -1.64
C GLU A 176 -24.05 -39.03 -2.56
N SER A 177 -24.73 -38.63 -3.63
CA SER A 177 -25.58 -39.52 -4.46
C SER A 177 -25.10 -39.71 -5.90
N GLY A 178 -24.23 -38.82 -6.40
CA GLY A 178 -23.60 -38.93 -7.73
C GLY A 178 -24.41 -38.45 -8.92
N SER A 179 -25.76 -38.49 -8.88
CA SER A 179 -26.63 -37.98 -9.95
C SER A 179 -28.01 -37.59 -9.45
N LEU A 180 -28.73 -36.74 -10.21
CA LEU A 180 -30.08 -36.32 -9.90
C LEU A 180 -31.07 -37.52 -9.85
N SER A 181 -30.95 -38.44 -10.78
CA SER A 181 -31.77 -39.65 -10.81
C SER A 181 -31.57 -40.51 -9.55
N THR A 182 -30.34 -40.61 -9.06
CA THR A 182 -30.06 -41.31 -7.79
C THR A 182 -30.70 -40.58 -6.61
N ILE A 183 -30.59 -39.23 -6.56
CA ILE A 183 -31.21 -38.42 -5.50
C ILE A 183 -32.72 -38.64 -5.46
N LEU A 184 -33.37 -38.63 -6.59
CA LEU A 184 -34.82 -38.82 -6.69
C LEU A 184 -35.29 -40.25 -6.38
N LEU A 185 -34.39 -41.24 -6.48
CA LEU A 185 -34.67 -42.64 -6.10
C LEU A 185 -34.37 -42.92 -4.60
N MET A 186 -33.43 -42.18 -3.96
CA MET A 186 -33.01 -42.36 -2.54
C MET A 186 -33.95 -41.63 -1.56
N THR A 187 -35.26 -41.64 -1.81
CA THR A 187 -36.24 -40.81 -1.10
C THR A 187 -36.32 -41.05 0.41
N GLU A 188 -36.16 -42.29 0.88
CA GLU A 188 -36.20 -42.60 2.33
C GLU A 188 -34.92 -42.13 3.06
N GLU A 189 -33.74 -42.29 2.49
CA GLU A 189 -32.48 -41.85 3.10
C GLU A 189 -32.41 -40.32 3.16
N ILE A 190 -32.84 -39.62 2.14
CA ILE A 190 -32.90 -38.15 2.12
C ILE A 190 -33.94 -37.66 3.11
N ARG A 191 -35.10 -38.35 3.22
CA ARG A 191 -36.15 -38.04 4.19
C ARG A 191 -35.63 -38.10 5.64
N GLU A 192 -34.84 -39.11 5.96
CA GLU A 192 -34.27 -39.28 7.30
C GLU A 192 -33.19 -38.24 7.61
N LYS A 193 -32.25 -37.99 6.67
CA LYS A 193 -31.15 -37.06 6.87
C LYS A 193 -31.55 -35.58 6.70
N PHE A 194 -32.50 -35.29 5.76
CA PHE A 194 -32.87 -33.94 5.36
C PHE A 194 -34.37 -33.78 5.14
N PRO A 195 -35.19 -33.89 6.17
CA PRO A 195 -36.69 -33.98 6.01
C PRO A 195 -37.31 -32.77 5.33
N ARG A 196 -36.74 -31.55 5.52
CA ARG A 196 -37.25 -30.33 4.84
C ARG A 196 -36.93 -30.32 3.35
N SER A 197 -35.69 -30.68 3.01
CA SER A 197 -35.25 -30.76 1.62
C SER A 197 -35.97 -31.86 0.87
N TRP A 198 -36.23 -32.99 1.52
CA TRP A 198 -37.00 -34.08 0.94
C TRP A 198 -38.43 -33.65 0.54
N GLN A 199 -39.11 -32.89 1.40
CA GLN A 199 -40.45 -32.40 1.09
C GLN A 199 -40.44 -31.51 -0.15
N LEU A 200 -39.50 -30.57 -0.24
CA LEU A 200 -39.36 -29.69 -1.40
C LEU A 200 -39.00 -30.45 -2.69
N LEU A 201 -38.12 -31.44 -2.59
CA LEU A 201 -37.77 -32.28 -3.73
C LEU A 201 -38.94 -33.07 -4.29
N MET A 202 -39.81 -33.63 -3.42
CA MET A 202 -40.98 -34.37 -3.82
C MET A 202 -42.07 -33.48 -4.40
N GLU A 203 -42.25 -32.26 -3.85
CA GLU A 203 -43.24 -31.31 -4.36
C GLU A 203 -42.86 -30.72 -5.73
N LYS A 204 -41.57 -30.67 -6.07
CA LYS A 204 -41.06 -30.00 -7.28
C LYS A 204 -40.23 -30.90 -8.20
N GLN A 205 -40.40 -32.23 -8.08
CA GLN A 205 -39.61 -33.20 -8.84
C GLN A 205 -39.67 -32.98 -10.35
N ASP A 206 -40.88 -32.76 -10.91
CA ASP A 206 -41.05 -32.57 -12.35
C ASP A 206 -40.38 -31.27 -12.82
N GLN A 207 -40.46 -30.18 -12.03
CA GLN A 207 -39.82 -28.91 -12.33
C GLN A 207 -38.28 -29.04 -12.36
N ILE A 208 -37.69 -29.79 -11.41
CA ILE A 208 -36.26 -30.01 -11.36
C ILE A 208 -35.78 -30.81 -12.58
N LEU A 209 -36.51 -31.83 -12.97
CA LEU A 209 -36.19 -32.65 -14.15
C LEU A 209 -36.30 -31.86 -15.46
N GLU A 210 -37.36 -31.07 -15.64
CA GLU A 210 -37.52 -30.20 -16.80
C GLU A 210 -36.41 -29.16 -16.89
N GLU A 211 -36.05 -28.53 -15.79
CA GLU A 211 -34.99 -27.53 -15.74
C GLU A 211 -33.59 -28.13 -15.98
N ALA A 212 -33.27 -29.29 -15.41
CA ALA A 212 -32.01 -30.00 -15.66
C ALA A 212 -31.88 -30.41 -17.14
N LEU A 213 -32.97 -30.87 -17.77
CA LEU A 213 -33.00 -31.20 -19.20
C LEU A 213 -32.82 -29.98 -20.10
N ALA A 214 -33.41 -28.84 -19.76
CA ALA A 214 -33.28 -27.59 -20.51
C ALA A 214 -31.82 -27.02 -20.47
N LEU A 215 -31.11 -27.30 -19.39
CA LEU A 215 -29.68 -26.85 -19.22
C LEU A 215 -28.69 -27.88 -19.76
N THR A 216 -29.09 -29.06 -20.16
CA THR A 216 -28.19 -30.12 -20.66
C THR A 216 -27.93 -29.92 -22.17
N PRO A 217 -26.69 -29.82 -22.62
CA PRO A 217 -26.36 -29.72 -24.04
C PRO A 217 -26.75 -30.97 -24.80
N GLU A 218 -27.50 -30.82 -25.91
CA GLU A 218 -27.83 -31.94 -26.79
C GLU A 218 -26.71 -32.17 -27.83
N GLY A 219 -26.10 -33.35 -27.82
CA GLY A 219 -25.09 -33.78 -28.81
C GLY A 219 -25.66 -34.02 -30.21
N GLY A 220 -26.39 -33.04 -30.79
CA GLY A 220 -27.03 -33.12 -32.10
C GLY A 220 -26.35 -32.24 -33.17
N LYS A 221 -26.41 -32.68 -34.45
CA LYS A 221 -25.95 -31.82 -35.57
C LYS A 221 -26.90 -30.64 -35.71
N VAL A 222 -26.41 -29.43 -35.46
CA VAL A 222 -27.17 -28.17 -35.64
C VAL A 222 -26.72 -27.47 -36.92
N ASP A 223 -27.72 -26.88 -37.60
CA ASP A 223 -27.54 -26.09 -38.83
C ASP A 223 -26.67 -24.83 -38.52
N SER A 224 -25.57 -24.64 -39.21
CA SER A 224 -24.52 -23.66 -38.96
C SER A 224 -24.93 -22.19 -39.20
N GLY A 225 -26.22 -21.90 -39.21
CA GLY A 225 -26.75 -20.58 -39.64
C GLY A 225 -26.80 -19.48 -38.56
N VAL A 226 -26.62 -19.80 -37.28
CA VAL A 226 -26.82 -18.84 -36.18
C VAL A 226 -25.49 -18.29 -35.65
N ILE A 227 -24.40 -19.05 -35.75
CA ILE A 227 -23.08 -18.58 -35.38
C ILE A 227 -22.34 -18.18 -36.65
N PRO A 228 -22.02 -16.87 -36.85
CA PRO A 228 -21.34 -16.44 -38.08
C PRO A 228 -19.92 -16.95 -38.17
N PRO A 229 -19.38 -17.13 -39.41
CA PRO A 229 -17.95 -17.39 -39.56
C PRO A 229 -17.14 -16.23 -39.01
N LEU A 230 -16.02 -16.54 -38.34
CA LEU A 230 -15.12 -15.55 -37.76
C LEU A 230 -14.51 -14.66 -38.86
N LEU A 231 -14.95 -13.40 -38.91
CA LEU A 231 -14.49 -12.38 -39.86
C LEU A 231 -14.05 -11.15 -39.06
N VAL A 232 -12.86 -10.66 -39.34
CA VAL A 232 -12.25 -9.49 -38.71
C VAL A 232 -12.07 -8.35 -39.71
N SER A 233 -12.43 -7.10 -39.34
CA SER A 233 -12.16 -5.89 -40.13
C SER A 233 -11.16 -4.95 -39.46
N LYS A 234 -10.45 -4.16 -40.31
CA LYS A 234 -9.17 -3.51 -39.98
C LYS A 234 -9.17 -2.15 -39.29
N ASP A 235 -10.32 -1.52 -39.01
CA ASP A 235 -10.33 -0.13 -38.53
C ASP A 235 -11.08 0.06 -37.23
N THR A 236 -10.35 0.14 -36.08
CA THR A 236 -10.95 0.51 -34.78
C THR A 236 -9.95 1.08 -33.79
N GLN A 237 -10.46 1.83 -32.78
CA GLN A 237 -9.71 2.52 -31.74
C GLN A 237 -8.82 1.59 -30.90
N VAL A 238 -7.77 2.12 -30.25
CA VAL A 238 -6.62 1.42 -29.68
C VAL A 238 -6.94 0.20 -28.79
N GLU A 239 -8.06 0.18 -28.07
CA GLU A 239 -8.43 -0.97 -27.19
C GLU A 239 -9.15 -2.09 -27.95
N LEU A 240 -9.88 -1.77 -28.99
CA LEU A 240 -10.56 -2.74 -29.86
C LEU A 240 -9.61 -3.25 -30.95
N SER A 241 -8.61 -2.49 -31.38
CA SER A 241 -7.57 -2.93 -32.29
C SER A 241 -6.75 -4.10 -31.73
N LEU A 242 -6.52 -4.13 -30.40
CA LEU A 242 -5.83 -5.23 -29.73
C LEU A 242 -6.60 -6.56 -29.84
N LEU A 243 -7.94 -6.51 -29.67
CA LEU A 243 -8.80 -7.68 -29.83
C LEU A 243 -8.88 -8.14 -31.29
N ALA A 244 -8.89 -7.20 -32.25
CA ALA A 244 -8.86 -7.48 -33.68
C ALA A 244 -7.53 -8.12 -34.13
N GLU A 245 -6.39 -7.66 -33.61
CA GLU A 245 -5.06 -8.23 -33.90
C GLU A 245 -4.92 -9.67 -33.42
N LEU A 246 -5.60 -10.04 -32.31
CA LEU A 246 -5.60 -11.41 -31.79
C LEU A 246 -6.29 -12.42 -32.72
N THR A 247 -7.20 -12.00 -33.58
CA THR A 247 -7.98 -12.89 -34.48
C THR A 247 -7.37 -13.06 -35.88
N GLU A 248 -6.39 -12.23 -36.29
CA GLU A 248 -5.71 -12.33 -37.61
C GLU A 248 -4.60 -13.41 -37.71
N GLY A 249 -4.38 -14.20 -36.67
CA GLY A 249 -3.50 -15.39 -36.75
C GLY A 249 -2.00 -15.12 -36.81
N SER A 250 -1.56 -13.89 -36.62
CA SER A 250 -0.16 -13.51 -36.41
C SER A 250 -0.02 -12.70 -35.15
N VAL A 251 -0.29 -13.30 -33.99
CA VAL A 251 0.20 -12.73 -32.74
C VAL A 251 1.69 -13.03 -32.68
N THR A 252 2.49 -12.22 -33.36
CA THR A 252 3.73 -11.81 -32.74
C THR A 252 3.31 -11.18 -31.44
N ALA A 253 3.60 -11.82 -30.30
CA ALA A 253 3.39 -11.26 -28.98
C ALA A 253 3.73 -9.79 -29.08
N THR A 254 2.76 -8.88 -28.87
CA THR A 254 3.00 -7.44 -28.99
C THR A 254 4.12 -7.18 -28.00
N ARG A 255 5.33 -6.89 -28.52
CA ARG A 255 6.50 -6.66 -27.70
C ARG A 255 6.15 -5.52 -26.74
N GLN A 256 6.43 -5.71 -25.46
CA GLN A 256 6.19 -4.67 -24.48
C GLN A 256 7.09 -3.47 -24.80
N PRO A 257 6.66 -2.23 -24.62
CA PRO A 257 7.52 -1.09 -24.79
C PRO A 257 8.84 -1.28 -24.03
N GLY A 258 9.97 -1.03 -24.71
CA GLY A 258 11.30 -1.22 -24.15
C GLY A 258 11.89 -2.63 -24.26
N GLU A 259 11.15 -3.64 -24.75
CA GLU A 259 11.70 -5.00 -24.95
C GLU A 259 12.83 -5.07 -25.98
N ASP A 260 12.86 -4.15 -26.94
CA ASP A 260 13.91 -4.02 -27.96
C ASP A 260 15.05 -3.06 -27.55
N ALA A 261 15.32 -2.95 -26.26
CA ALA A 261 16.38 -2.09 -25.77
C ALA A 261 17.75 -2.41 -26.41
N LEU A 262 18.44 -1.39 -26.86
CA LEU A 262 19.80 -1.53 -27.36
C LEU A 262 20.75 -1.85 -26.20
N TYR A 263 21.42 -3.00 -26.24
CA TYR A 263 22.46 -3.32 -25.29
C TYR A 263 23.76 -2.56 -25.60
N VAL A 264 24.15 -1.68 -24.68
CA VAL A 264 25.28 -0.77 -24.80
C VAL A 264 26.45 -1.23 -23.93
N ASP A 265 27.48 -1.79 -24.55
CA ASP A 265 28.71 -2.32 -23.93
C ASP A 265 29.99 -1.71 -24.51
N SER A 266 29.88 -0.77 -25.43
CA SER A 266 31.00 -0.18 -26.18
C SER A 266 30.72 1.25 -26.62
N LEU A 267 31.77 2.04 -26.84
CA LEU A 267 31.64 3.43 -27.27
C LEU A 267 30.93 3.56 -28.63
N GLN A 268 31.03 2.57 -29.53
CA GLN A 268 30.31 2.60 -30.80
C GLN A 268 28.79 2.50 -30.56
N LYS A 269 28.35 1.60 -29.66
CA LYS A 269 26.92 1.46 -29.31
C LYS A 269 26.40 2.65 -28.48
N VAL A 270 27.28 3.28 -27.68
CA VAL A 270 26.97 4.57 -27.02
C VAL A 270 26.59 5.62 -28.04
N HIS A 271 27.38 5.74 -29.11
CA HIS A 271 27.10 6.72 -30.15
C HIS A 271 25.76 6.47 -30.85
N MET A 272 25.47 5.22 -31.17
CA MET A 272 24.18 4.83 -31.76
C MET A 272 22.99 5.15 -30.85
N ALA A 273 23.11 4.83 -29.57
CA ALA A 273 22.07 5.13 -28.59
C ALA A 273 21.88 6.65 -28.45
N ALA A 274 22.97 7.40 -28.30
CA ALA A 274 22.95 8.84 -28.14
C ALA A 274 22.29 9.53 -29.34
N GLU A 275 22.66 9.20 -30.57
CA GLU A 275 22.05 9.74 -31.80
C GLU A 275 20.53 9.54 -31.82
N SER A 276 20.04 8.37 -31.38
CA SER A 276 18.60 8.06 -31.34
C SER A 276 17.86 8.91 -30.32
N PHE A 277 18.41 9.06 -29.10
CA PHE A 277 17.82 9.90 -28.05
C PHE A 277 17.93 11.39 -28.36
N GLU A 278 19.09 11.87 -28.87
CA GLU A 278 19.30 13.27 -29.25
C GLU A 278 18.31 13.67 -30.35
N ALA A 279 18.11 12.82 -31.36
CA ALA A 279 17.14 13.06 -32.43
C ALA A 279 15.68 13.12 -31.89
N LEU A 280 15.36 12.40 -30.82
CA LEU A 280 14.07 12.47 -30.16
C LEU A 280 13.94 13.73 -29.34
N PHE A 281 14.95 14.10 -28.54
CA PHE A 281 14.95 15.30 -27.71
C PHE A 281 14.85 16.59 -28.51
N GLU A 282 15.34 16.60 -29.79
CA GLU A 282 15.18 17.74 -30.69
C GLU A 282 13.74 17.97 -31.17
N LYS A 283 12.93 16.92 -31.19
CA LYS A 283 11.59 16.98 -31.81
C LYS A 283 10.50 17.43 -30.83
N LYS A 284 10.63 17.06 -29.54
CA LYS A 284 9.59 17.33 -28.54
C LYS A 284 10.12 17.25 -27.12
N LYS A 285 9.26 17.59 -26.16
CA LYS A 285 9.45 17.37 -24.73
C LYS A 285 8.66 16.14 -24.30
N GLY A 286 9.07 15.48 -23.22
CA GLY A 286 8.40 14.29 -22.71
C GLY A 286 9.04 13.76 -21.43
N CYS A 287 8.82 12.48 -21.16
CA CYS A 287 9.36 11.78 -20.01
C CYS A 287 10.46 10.82 -20.43
N LEU A 288 11.56 10.80 -19.69
CA LEU A 288 12.66 9.86 -19.84
C LEU A 288 12.66 8.90 -18.64
N GLY A 289 12.34 7.64 -18.85
CA GLY A 289 12.43 6.58 -17.84
C GLY A 289 13.89 6.24 -17.57
N VAL A 290 14.31 6.38 -16.31
CA VAL A 290 15.68 6.12 -15.85
C VAL A 290 15.64 5.06 -14.76
N GLN A 291 16.07 3.84 -15.08
CA GLN A 291 16.12 2.72 -14.14
C GLN A 291 17.56 2.31 -13.89
N LEU A 292 18.00 2.50 -12.65
CA LEU A 292 19.31 2.04 -12.21
C LEU A 292 19.19 0.68 -11.54
N TYR A 293 20.22 -0.15 -11.72
CA TYR A 293 20.33 -1.49 -11.15
C TYR A 293 21.59 -1.58 -10.30
N PHE A 294 21.40 -1.83 -9.00
CA PHE A 294 22.50 -1.97 -8.03
C PHE A 294 22.57 -3.39 -7.49
N GLU A 295 23.79 -3.86 -7.24
CA GLU A 295 24.05 -5.10 -6.54
C GLU A 295 25.13 -4.82 -5.49
N GLN A 296 24.81 -5.01 -4.20
CA GLN A 296 25.71 -4.70 -3.09
C GLN A 296 26.29 -3.25 -3.17
N ASN A 297 25.43 -2.28 -3.41
CA ASN A 297 25.78 -0.87 -3.65
C ASN A 297 26.69 -0.61 -4.86
N VAL A 298 26.95 -1.59 -5.74
CA VAL A 298 27.71 -1.39 -6.98
C VAL A 298 26.73 -1.26 -8.13
N PRO A 299 26.73 -0.17 -8.90
CA PRO A 299 25.85 -0.02 -10.04
C PRO A 299 26.27 -1.02 -11.16
N GLN A 300 25.32 -1.81 -11.63
CA GLN A 300 25.53 -2.84 -12.64
C GLN A 300 25.12 -2.37 -14.03
N ALA A 301 23.99 -1.66 -14.11
CA ALA A 301 23.45 -1.20 -15.39
C ALA A 301 22.52 0.00 -15.20
N VAL A 302 22.31 0.75 -16.29
CA VAL A 302 21.30 1.80 -16.40
C VAL A 302 20.45 1.53 -17.63
N ALA A 303 19.13 1.41 -17.46
CA ALA A 303 18.20 1.35 -18.57
C ALA A 303 17.54 2.71 -18.77
N LEU A 304 17.49 3.18 -20.01
CA LEU A 304 16.85 4.41 -20.43
C LEU A 304 15.74 4.09 -21.42
N TYR A 305 14.62 4.78 -21.32
CA TYR A 305 13.51 4.67 -22.24
C TYR A 305 12.83 6.03 -22.47
N ALA A 306 12.63 6.38 -23.72
CA ALA A 306 11.81 7.51 -24.11
C ALA A 306 11.06 7.13 -25.40
N GLU A 307 9.73 7.04 -25.31
CA GLU A 307 8.85 6.62 -26.42
C GLU A 307 9.23 5.27 -27.04
N GLU A 308 9.82 5.28 -28.23
CA GLU A 308 10.24 4.06 -28.94
C GLU A 308 11.75 3.79 -28.83
N VAL A 309 12.50 4.70 -28.18
CA VAL A 309 13.94 4.56 -28.01
C VAL A 309 14.25 3.95 -26.66
N SER A 310 14.96 2.84 -26.64
CA SER A 310 15.33 2.13 -25.42
C SER A 310 16.78 1.67 -25.48
N ALA A 311 17.51 1.84 -24.37
CA ALA A 311 18.89 1.37 -24.25
C ALA A 311 19.20 0.89 -22.83
N LEU A 312 19.98 -0.20 -22.71
CA LEU A 312 20.58 -0.68 -21.48
C LEU A 312 22.10 -0.51 -21.55
N TYR A 313 22.64 0.33 -20.70
CA TYR A 313 24.08 0.56 -20.54
C TYR A 313 24.64 -0.39 -19.48
N ASP A 314 25.60 -1.25 -19.90
CA ASP A 314 26.30 -2.16 -19.00
C ASP A 314 27.48 -1.45 -18.33
N LEU A 315 27.33 -1.10 -17.06
CA LEU A 315 28.37 -0.41 -16.28
C LEU A 315 29.56 -1.29 -15.88
N GLY A 316 29.52 -2.60 -16.18
CA GLY A 316 30.69 -3.46 -16.16
C GLY A 316 31.69 -3.13 -17.28
N ALA A 317 31.25 -2.48 -18.36
CA ALA A 317 32.10 -1.94 -19.39
C ALA A 317 32.65 -0.56 -18.97
N LYS A 318 33.94 -0.31 -19.20
CA LYS A 318 34.60 0.92 -18.73
C LYS A 318 34.08 2.17 -19.42
N ASP A 319 33.99 3.26 -18.69
CA ASP A 319 33.74 4.63 -19.16
C ASP A 319 32.36 4.92 -19.78
N LEU A 320 31.31 4.16 -19.41
CA LEU A 320 29.95 4.40 -19.92
C LEU A 320 29.16 5.45 -19.11
N MET A 321 29.55 5.80 -17.89
CA MET A 321 28.80 6.76 -17.07
C MET A 321 28.81 8.17 -17.66
N LYS A 322 29.95 8.66 -18.15
CA LYS A 322 30.06 10.01 -18.75
C LYS A 322 29.11 10.22 -19.95
N PRO A 323 29.02 9.29 -20.89
CA PRO A 323 27.99 9.36 -21.95
C PRO A 323 26.54 9.39 -21.43
N ILE A 324 26.23 8.59 -20.41
CA ILE A 324 24.89 8.60 -19.77
C ILE A 324 24.61 9.98 -19.19
N LEU A 325 25.53 10.52 -18.38
CA LEU A 325 25.39 11.83 -17.80
C LEU A 325 25.19 12.94 -18.84
N ARG A 326 25.95 12.89 -19.94
CA ARG A 326 25.78 13.84 -21.04
C ARG A 326 24.36 13.76 -21.61
N LEU A 327 23.86 12.55 -21.85
CA LEU A 327 22.53 12.32 -22.39
C LEU A 327 21.43 12.80 -21.43
N LEU A 328 21.54 12.49 -20.13
CA LEU A 328 20.59 12.94 -19.10
C LEU A 328 20.59 14.48 -18.98
N LYS A 329 21.77 15.10 -19.04
CA LYS A 329 21.89 16.56 -19.01
C LYS A 329 21.21 17.20 -20.23
N GLU A 330 21.46 16.68 -21.42
CA GLU A 330 20.82 17.16 -22.64
C GLU A 330 19.29 17.00 -22.60
N ALA A 331 18.81 15.87 -22.08
CA ALA A 331 17.37 15.66 -21.89
C ALA A 331 16.76 16.77 -21.02
N VAL A 332 17.34 17.04 -19.85
CA VAL A 332 16.86 18.08 -18.93
C VAL A 332 16.97 19.48 -19.53
N GLU A 333 18.10 19.83 -20.16
CA GLU A 333 18.29 21.12 -20.84
C GLU A 333 17.24 21.35 -21.94
N ARG A 334 16.73 20.27 -22.56
CA ARG A 334 15.65 20.34 -23.56
C ARG A 334 14.25 20.22 -22.96
N GLY A 335 14.13 20.17 -21.62
CA GLY A 335 12.88 20.16 -20.87
C GLY A 335 12.21 18.79 -20.83
N TRP A 336 12.99 17.69 -20.79
CA TRP A 336 12.50 16.35 -20.49
C TRP A 336 12.52 16.10 -18.99
N THR A 337 11.49 15.41 -18.48
CA THR A 337 11.38 15.04 -17.08
C THR A 337 11.96 13.65 -16.86
N LEU A 338 12.83 13.49 -15.87
CA LEU A 338 13.43 12.21 -15.49
C LEU A 338 12.47 11.42 -14.60
N CYS A 339 11.94 10.31 -15.08
CA CYS A 339 11.03 9.43 -14.35
C CYS A 339 11.82 8.30 -13.69
N LEU A 340 11.74 8.22 -12.36
CA LEU A 340 12.41 7.21 -11.54
C LEU A 340 11.41 6.48 -10.64
N TRP A 341 11.78 5.30 -10.19
CA TRP A 341 11.10 4.60 -9.12
C TRP A 341 11.87 4.82 -7.82
N ASP A 342 11.26 5.45 -6.82
CA ASP A 342 11.87 5.78 -5.53
C ASP A 342 13.18 6.59 -5.70
N LEU A 343 13.02 7.87 -5.97
CA LEU A 343 14.14 8.81 -6.18
C LEU A 343 15.05 8.88 -4.94
N LYS A 344 14.49 8.87 -3.73
CA LYS A 344 15.25 8.91 -2.48
C LYS A 344 16.16 7.69 -2.32
N ALA A 345 15.62 6.49 -2.51
CA ALA A 345 16.43 5.26 -2.46
C ALA A 345 17.51 5.24 -3.55
N THR A 346 17.23 5.81 -4.73
CA THR A 346 18.21 5.97 -5.80
C THR A 346 19.37 6.88 -5.37
N LEU A 347 19.10 8.02 -4.73
CA LEU A 347 20.11 8.93 -4.22
C LEU A 347 21.01 8.24 -3.17
N HIS A 348 20.42 7.52 -2.20
CA HIS A 348 21.18 6.76 -1.20
C HIS A 348 22.03 5.66 -1.83
N SER A 349 21.49 4.91 -2.79
CA SER A 349 22.24 3.85 -3.48
C SER A 349 23.45 4.41 -4.24
N LEU A 350 23.31 5.57 -4.88
CA LEU A 350 24.41 6.28 -5.54
C LEU A 350 25.42 6.83 -4.52
N GLY A 351 24.94 7.37 -3.42
CA GLY A 351 25.77 7.88 -2.33
C GLY A 351 26.62 6.78 -1.67
N ALA A 352 25.99 5.64 -1.38
CA ALA A 352 26.69 4.48 -0.82
C ALA A 352 27.73 3.90 -1.79
N ALA A 353 27.37 3.77 -3.09
CA ALA A 353 28.32 3.35 -4.12
C ALA A 353 29.53 4.28 -4.25
N ALA A 354 29.32 5.59 -4.09
CA ALA A 354 30.37 6.61 -4.14
C ALA A 354 31.16 6.73 -2.83
N GLY A 355 30.80 5.98 -1.79
CA GLY A 355 31.39 6.13 -0.45
C GLY A 355 31.08 7.49 0.21
N ARG A 356 29.98 8.13 -0.17
CA ARG A 356 29.55 9.46 0.29
C ARG A 356 28.29 9.41 1.17
N ASP A 357 27.78 8.23 1.44
CA ASP A 357 26.61 8.00 2.27
C ASP A 357 26.90 6.89 3.29
N TYR A 358 26.05 6.73 4.30
CA TYR A 358 26.14 5.60 5.22
C TYR A 358 25.90 4.28 4.49
N ASP A 359 26.37 3.16 5.06
CA ASP A 359 26.25 1.85 4.43
C ASP A 359 24.78 1.38 4.40
N VAL A 360 24.13 1.52 3.25
CA VAL A 360 22.74 1.09 3.00
C VAL A 360 22.56 -0.43 3.19
N LEU A 361 23.64 -1.23 3.04
CA LEU A 361 23.58 -2.67 3.29
C LEU A 361 23.25 -3.02 4.74
N ALA A 362 23.57 -2.17 5.69
CA ALA A 362 23.14 -2.36 7.08
C ALA A 362 21.62 -2.24 7.23
N GLY A 363 20.99 -1.34 6.46
CA GLY A 363 19.53 -1.21 6.37
C GLY A 363 18.85 -2.33 5.58
N GLU A 364 19.42 -2.79 4.47
CA GLU A 364 18.87 -3.88 3.66
C GLU A 364 18.80 -5.22 4.42
N LYS A 365 19.72 -5.49 5.35
CA LYS A 365 19.62 -6.67 6.22
C LYS A 365 18.40 -6.63 7.14
N GLY A 366 17.86 -5.48 7.44
CA GLY A 366 16.61 -5.29 8.19
C GLY A 366 15.36 -5.44 7.35
N SER A 367 15.40 -5.08 6.06
CA SER A 367 14.24 -5.10 5.17
C SER A 367 14.05 -6.42 4.41
N TYR A 368 15.10 -7.22 4.24
CA TYR A 368 15.03 -8.55 3.63
C TYR A 368 15.32 -9.62 4.70
N GLY A 369 14.23 -10.20 5.21
CA GLY A 369 14.13 -11.38 6.08
C GLY A 369 15.43 -11.94 6.67
N MET A 370 15.52 -11.90 8.00
CA MET A 370 16.56 -12.56 8.79
C MET A 370 16.90 -13.96 8.25
N HIS A 371 18.00 -14.10 7.56
CA HIS A 371 18.73 -15.36 7.56
C HIS A 371 19.50 -15.41 8.89
N GLN A 372 18.96 -16.14 9.87
CA GLN A 372 19.75 -16.59 11.00
C GLN A 372 20.88 -17.46 10.46
N GLU A 373 22.08 -16.93 10.40
CA GLU A 373 23.26 -17.79 10.44
C GLU A 373 23.38 -18.35 11.86
N GLU A 374 23.38 -19.67 11.94
CA GLU A 374 23.65 -20.47 13.15
C GLU A 374 25.10 -20.31 13.63
N SER A 375 25.54 -19.11 13.96
CA SER A 375 26.74 -18.96 14.80
C SER A 375 26.69 -17.57 15.46
N GLY A 376 26.52 -17.58 16.77
CA GLY A 376 26.48 -16.41 17.65
C GLY A 376 27.82 -15.67 17.76
N GLN A 377 28.38 -15.21 16.66
CA GLN A 377 29.50 -14.26 16.65
C GLN A 377 29.13 -13.14 15.67
N LEU A 378 28.83 -11.98 16.24
CA LEU A 378 28.84 -10.71 15.54
C LEU A 378 30.29 -10.46 15.09
N SER A 379 30.61 -10.76 13.83
CA SER A 379 31.82 -10.29 13.22
C SER A 379 31.58 -8.86 12.74
N LEU A 380 32.17 -7.91 13.43
CA LEU A 380 32.39 -6.57 12.94
C LEU A 380 33.32 -6.70 11.72
N PHE A 381 32.76 -6.73 10.51
CA PHE A 381 33.55 -6.49 9.32
C PHE A 381 33.82 -5.00 9.24
N ALA A 382 34.91 -4.57 9.88
CA ALA A 382 35.59 -3.37 9.43
C ALA A 382 36.07 -3.66 8.00
N LEU A 383 35.46 -2.99 7.03
CA LEU A 383 36.01 -2.94 5.68
C LEU A 383 37.43 -2.38 5.81
N SER A 384 38.43 -3.14 5.40
CA SER A 384 39.79 -2.67 5.36
C SER A 384 39.86 -1.49 4.37
N GLU A 385 40.61 -0.44 4.69
CA GLU A 385 40.79 0.77 3.86
C GLU A 385 41.36 0.50 2.44
N GLU A 386 41.45 -0.77 2.02
CA GLU A 386 42.00 -1.18 0.73
C GLU A 386 40.96 -1.65 -0.30
N GLU A 387 39.68 -1.87 0.08
CA GLU A 387 38.63 -2.07 -0.93
C GLU A 387 38.14 -0.71 -1.42
N LYS A 388 38.81 -0.17 -2.41
CA LYS A 388 38.29 0.93 -3.24
C LYS A 388 36.93 0.49 -3.77
N THR A 389 35.87 1.09 -3.28
CA THR A 389 34.53 0.94 -3.85
C THR A 389 34.63 1.18 -5.36
N ASP A 390 34.15 0.22 -6.16
CA ASP A 390 34.07 0.37 -7.62
C ASP A 390 32.91 1.34 -7.93
N ASP A 391 33.16 2.63 -7.81
CA ASP A 391 32.17 3.71 -7.92
C ASP A 391 31.46 3.71 -9.29
N ARG A 392 32.13 3.22 -10.32
CA ARG A 392 31.61 3.20 -11.72
C ARG A 392 30.90 4.51 -12.13
N GLY A 393 31.27 5.64 -11.53
CA GLY A 393 30.69 6.96 -11.79
C GLY A 393 29.42 7.28 -11.00
N SER A 394 29.11 6.52 -9.96
CA SER A 394 27.95 6.80 -9.09
C SER A 394 28.04 8.17 -8.43
N GLY A 395 29.25 8.60 -8.04
CA GLY A 395 29.48 9.93 -7.47
C GLY A 395 29.15 11.05 -8.46
N GLU A 396 29.53 10.89 -9.73
CA GLU A 396 29.20 11.86 -10.80
C GLU A 396 27.68 11.94 -11.06
N LEU A 397 26.99 10.79 -10.99
CA LEU A 397 25.54 10.74 -11.20
C LEU A 397 24.78 11.30 -9.98
N LEU A 398 25.26 11.04 -8.76
CA LEU A 398 24.73 11.66 -7.55
C LEU A 398 24.90 13.18 -7.61
N ASP A 399 26.10 13.67 -7.94
CA ASP A 399 26.37 15.11 -8.08
C ASP A 399 25.47 15.76 -9.16
N PHE A 400 25.17 15.02 -10.24
CA PHE A 400 24.24 15.48 -11.25
C PHE A 400 22.81 15.62 -10.71
N PHE A 401 22.26 14.60 -10.03
CA PHE A 401 20.90 14.68 -9.49
C PHE A 401 20.77 15.74 -8.39
N CYS A 402 21.73 15.78 -7.45
CA CYS A 402 21.76 16.82 -6.42
C CYS A 402 22.01 18.22 -7.01
N GLY A 403 22.79 18.32 -8.07
CA GLY A 403 23.04 19.56 -8.80
C GLY A 403 21.79 20.11 -9.47
N LEU A 404 20.98 19.25 -10.09
CA LEU A 404 19.69 19.65 -10.69
C LEU A 404 18.73 20.18 -9.61
N GLU A 405 18.63 19.51 -8.47
CA GLU A 405 17.83 19.99 -7.34
C GLU A 405 18.34 21.34 -6.84
N GLN A 406 19.67 21.49 -6.70
CA GLN A 406 20.27 22.74 -6.26
C GLN A 406 20.02 23.88 -7.24
N GLU A 407 20.07 23.64 -8.56
CA GLU A 407 19.74 24.64 -9.59
C GLU A 407 18.29 25.10 -9.47
N VAL A 408 17.36 24.15 -9.25
CA VAL A 408 15.94 24.46 -9.01
C VAL A 408 15.78 25.27 -7.72
N PHE A 409 16.47 24.89 -6.67
CA PHE A 409 16.46 25.57 -5.38
C PHE A 409 16.98 27.00 -5.48
N ASP A 410 18.14 27.22 -6.14
CA ASP A 410 18.75 28.53 -6.30
C ASP A 410 17.91 29.46 -7.18
N ALA A 411 17.21 28.93 -8.19
CA ALA A 411 16.26 29.68 -8.98
C ALA A 411 15.08 30.19 -8.13
N GLY A 412 14.58 29.38 -7.19
CA GLY A 412 13.56 29.76 -6.22
C GLY A 412 14.04 30.83 -5.21
N LYS A 413 15.32 30.78 -4.82
CA LYS A 413 15.92 31.74 -3.86
C LYS A 413 15.81 33.20 -4.34
N ALA A 414 15.88 33.45 -5.64
CA ALA A 414 15.77 34.78 -6.21
C ALA A 414 14.35 35.40 -6.08
N GLU A 415 13.35 34.57 -5.93
CA GLU A 415 11.92 34.95 -5.78
C GLU A 415 11.48 34.99 -4.32
N TYR A 416 12.32 34.46 -3.41
CA TYR A 416 12.04 34.42 -1.98
C TYR A 416 11.92 35.86 -1.42
N LYS A 417 10.73 36.17 -0.94
CA LYS A 417 10.46 37.36 -0.13
C LYS A 417 9.90 36.91 1.19
N THR A 418 10.55 37.28 2.28
CA THR A 418 9.96 37.17 3.63
C THR A 418 8.72 38.08 3.66
N GLY A 419 7.56 37.49 3.39
CA GLY A 419 6.27 38.16 3.56
C GLY A 419 5.76 37.97 4.98
N GLU A 420 4.77 38.81 5.38
CA GLU A 420 4.07 38.67 6.68
C GLU A 420 3.32 37.33 6.85
N HIS A 421 3.28 36.44 5.87
CA HIS A 421 2.48 35.22 5.82
C HIS A 421 3.23 33.96 5.45
N GLY A 422 4.55 33.87 5.75
CA GLY A 422 5.32 32.66 5.49
C GLY A 422 5.68 32.47 4.01
N PHE A 423 6.22 31.30 3.70
CA PHE A 423 6.76 30.91 2.40
C PHE A 423 5.67 30.31 1.50
N GLU A 424 5.59 30.73 0.24
CA GLU A 424 4.81 30.00 -0.78
C GLU A 424 5.71 28.91 -1.40
N ALA A 425 5.62 27.70 -0.91
CA ALA A 425 6.41 26.54 -1.35
C ALA A 425 6.14 26.12 -2.81
N GLY A 426 5.04 26.55 -3.40
CA GLY A 426 4.53 26.04 -4.68
C GLY A 426 5.48 26.17 -5.88
N ASP A 427 6.33 27.22 -5.94
CA ASP A 427 7.23 27.38 -7.08
C ASP A 427 8.42 26.41 -7.07
N TYR A 428 8.93 26.03 -5.92
CA TYR A 428 10.00 25.03 -5.82
C TYR A 428 9.52 23.65 -6.27
N GLY A 429 8.39 23.19 -5.74
CA GLY A 429 7.80 21.89 -6.09
C GLY A 429 7.45 21.80 -7.58
N ARG A 430 6.81 22.83 -8.13
CA ARG A 430 6.48 22.88 -9.56
C ARG A 430 7.70 22.80 -10.46
N ARG A 431 8.76 23.56 -10.17
CA ARG A 431 10.01 23.51 -10.93
C ARG A 431 10.72 22.16 -10.78
N LEU A 432 10.62 21.55 -9.59
CA LEU A 432 11.19 20.24 -9.32
C LEU A 432 10.45 19.16 -10.14
N SER A 433 9.12 19.25 -10.26
CA SER A 433 8.30 18.32 -11.06
C SER A 433 8.53 18.44 -12.57
N GLU A 434 9.06 19.56 -13.05
CA GLU A 434 9.52 19.70 -14.43
C GLU A 434 10.81 18.89 -14.71
N VAL A 435 11.63 18.63 -13.67
CA VAL A 435 12.89 17.91 -13.76
C VAL A 435 12.77 16.46 -13.36
N PHE A 436 12.06 16.18 -12.26
CA PHE A 436 11.94 14.84 -11.68
C PHE A 436 10.48 14.38 -11.59
N CYS A 437 10.29 13.09 -11.81
CA CYS A 437 9.05 12.39 -11.53
C CYS A 437 9.36 11.12 -10.72
N ASP A 438 8.97 11.12 -9.43
CA ASP A 438 9.00 9.91 -8.61
C ASP A 438 7.70 9.14 -8.77
N VAL A 439 7.77 8.06 -9.57
CA VAL A 439 6.60 7.24 -9.93
C VAL A 439 6.05 6.48 -8.74
N SER A 440 6.90 6.17 -7.74
CA SER A 440 6.45 5.46 -6.53
C SER A 440 5.53 6.32 -5.67
N LEU A 441 5.81 7.62 -5.57
CA LEU A 441 4.97 8.59 -4.85
C LEU A 441 3.64 8.84 -5.57
N LEU A 442 3.66 8.95 -6.91
CA LEU A 442 2.43 9.07 -7.70
C LEU A 442 1.51 7.86 -7.49
N ALA A 443 2.07 6.66 -7.58
CA ALA A 443 1.31 5.42 -7.38
C ALA A 443 0.79 5.27 -5.94
N TYR A 444 1.58 5.68 -4.95
CA TYR A 444 1.16 5.68 -3.54
C TYR A 444 -0.02 6.62 -3.29
N LEU A 445 0.00 7.83 -3.81
CA LEU A 445 -1.08 8.79 -3.59
C LEU A 445 -2.42 8.31 -4.17
N LEU A 446 -2.39 7.55 -5.28
CA LEU A 446 -3.60 6.95 -5.86
C LEU A 446 -4.14 5.78 -5.04
N ASP A 447 -3.27 4.93 -4.50
CA ASP A 447 -3.68 3.76 -3.71
C ASP A 447 -2.79 3.52 -2.48
N PRO A 448 -2.96 4.32 -1.43
CA PRO A 448 -2.15 4.21 -0.21
C PRO A 448 -2.42 2.92 0.60
N LEU A 449 -3.46 2.14 0.27
CA LEU A 449 -3.79 0.88 0.95
C LEU A 449 -3.05 -0.32 0.37
N SER A 450 -2.68 -0.25 -0.90
CA SER A 450 -1.98 -1.34 -1.60
C SER A 450 -0.47 -1.26 -1.45
N THR A 451 0.04 -0.22 -0.80
CA THR A 451 1.46 0.00 -0.54
C THR A 451 1.92 -0.78 0.70
N GLY A 452 3.21 -1.01 0.83
CA GLY A 452 3.81 -1.76 1.91
C GLY A 452 5.23 -2.21 1.54
N LYS A 453 5.82 -3.11 2.31
CA LYS A 453 7.21 -3.57 2.10
C LYS A 453 7.49 -4.15 0.71
N ASP A 454 6.47 -4.71 0.06
CA ASP A 454 6.59 -5.35 -1.27
C ASP A 454 6.02 -4.47 -2.39
N PHE A 455 5.89 -3.16 -2.17
CA PHE A 455 5.37 -2.24 -3.17
C PHE A 455 6.46 -1.86 -4.17
N GLY A 456 6.50 -2.58 -5.29
CA GLY A 456 7.42 -2.34 -6.40
C GLY A 456 6.70 -1.89 -7.67
N ILE A 457 7.47 -1.52 -8.68
CA ILE A 457 6.97 -1.06 -9.99
C ILE A 457 6.06 -2.09 -10.66
N GLU A 458 6.31 -3.39 -10.47
CA GLU A 458 5.49 -4.48 -11.00
C GLU A 458 4.09 -4.47 -10.40
N LYS A 459 4.01 -4.26 -9.08
CA LYS A 459 2.72 -4.18 -8.40
C LYS A 459 1.95 -2.91 -8.80
N ALA A 460 2.65 -1.79 -8.92
CA ALA A 460 2.06 -0.55 -9.43
C ALA A 460 1.53 -0.72 -10.87
N ALA A 461 2.28 -1.41 -11.74
CA ALA A 461 1.84 -1.74 -13.10
C ALA A 461 0.60 -2.63 -13.09
N SER A 462 0.55 -3.65 -12.23
CA SER A 462 -0.64 -4.50 -12.08
C SER A 462 -1.86 -3.69 -11.61
N LEU A 463 -1.69 -2.77 -10.66
CA LEU A 463 -2.77 -1.96 -10.12
C LEU A 463 -3.29 -0.92 -11.13
N HIS A 464 -2.39 -0.16 -11.75
CA HIS A 464 -2.76 1.02 -12.54
C HIS A 464 -2.82 0.76 -14.05
N LEU A 465 -2.03 -0.19 -14.58
CA LEU A 465 -2.04 -0.55 -15.99
C LEU A 465 -2.78 -1.85 -16.28
N LYS A 466 -3.21 -2.58 -15.23
CA LYS A 466 -3.85 -3.90 -15.34
C LYS A 466 -3.01 -4.92 -16.13
N ARG A 467 -1.69 -4.83 -16.01
CA ARG A 467 -0.70 -5.67 -16.68
C ARG A 467 0.21 -6.32 -15.65
N GLU A 468 0.46 -7.62 -15.79
CA GLU A 468 1.40 -8.35 -14.93
C GLU A 468 2.82 -8.28 -15.50
N PHE A 469 3.76 -7.89 -14.64
CA PHE A 469 5.17 -7.91 -14.90
C PHE A 469 5.86 -8.76 -13.85
N LYS A 470 6.87 -9.52 -14.28
CA LYS A 470 7.66 -10.34 -13.36
C LYS A 470 8.81 -9.52 -12.80
N ASP A 471 8.99 -9.57 -11.48
CA ASP A 471 10.18 -9.04 -10.82
C ASP A 471 11.42 -9.88 -11.21
N HIS A 472 12.61 -9.41 -10.85
CA HIS A 472 13.87 -10.08 -11.15
C HIS A 472 13.88 -11.53 -10.63
N LYS A 473 13.47 -11.73 -9.38
CA LYS A 473 13.48 -13.04 -8.72
C LYS A 473 12.53 -14.04 -9.40
N SER A 474 11.35 -13.59 -9.81
CA SER A 474 10.35 -14.41 -10.50
C SER A 474 10.80 -14.77 -11.93
N ARG A 475 11.63 -13.92 -12.58
CA ARG A 475 12.10 -14.12 -13.94
C ARG A 475 13.41 -14.90 -14.00
N PHE A 476 14.39 -14.55 -13.16
CA PHE A 476 15.74 -15.08 -13.21
C PHE A 476 16.08 -16.02 -12.03
N GLY A 477 15.13 -16.22 -11.10
CA GLY A 477 15.31 -17.09 -9.93
C GLY A 477 16.25 -16.47 -8.90
N LYS A 478 17.22 -17.25 -8.42
CA LYS A 478 18.20 -16.82 -7.41
C LYS A 478 19.48 -16.20 -7.99
N LYS A 479 19.52 -15.97 -9.29
CA LYS A 479 20.69 -15.35 -9.93
C LYS A 479 20.82 -13.89 -9.47
N SER A 480 22.05 -13.41 -9.34
CA SER A 480 22.31 -11.99 -9.14
C SER A 480 21.98 -11.17 -10.40
N LEU A 481 21.95 -9.85 -10.31
CA LEU A 481 21.76 -8.99 -11.47
C LEU A 481 22.87 -9.19 -12.49
N ARG A 482 24.12 -9.24 -12.01
CA ARG A 482 25.28 -9.45 -12.87
C ARG A 482 25.26 -10.81 -13.56
N GLU A 483 24.96 -11.88 -12.82
CA GLU A 483 24.82 -13.23 -13.38
C GLU A 483 23.71 -13.30 -14.43
N SER A 484 22.60 -12.62 -14.21
CA SER A 484 21.48 -12.57 -15.14
C SER A 484 21.87 -11.84 -16.43
N LEU A 485 22.58 -10.71 -16.32
CA LEU A 485 23.08 -9.95 -17.46
C LEU A 485 24.11 -10.76 -18.28
N ASP A 486 25.03 -11.48 -17.63
CA ASP A 486 26.06 -12.25 -18.33
C ASP A 486 25.53 -13.53 -18.94
N GLN A 487 24.60 -14.25 -18.29
CA GLN A 487 24.13 -15.58 -18.68
C GLN A 487 22.84 -15.58 -19.51
N ALA A 488 21.98 -14.55 -19.36
CA ALA A 488 20.69 -14.42 -20.03
C ALA A 488 20.52 -13.00 -20.61
N ARG A 489 21.55 -12.52 -21.33
CA ARG A 489 21.67 -11.11 -21.75
C ARG A 489 20.44 -10.57 -22.47
N GLU A 490 19.98 -11.22 -23.49
CA GLU A 490 18.83 -10.76 -24.28
C GLU A 490 17.57 -10.63 -23.43
N GLU A 491 17.33 -11.62 -22.58
CA GLU A 491 16.20 -11.63 -21.66
C GLU A 491 16.32 -10.54 -20.59
N PHE A 492 17.53 -10.31 -20.07
CA PHE A 492 17.77 -9.24 -19.10
C PHE A 492 17.60 -7.85 -19.73
N VAL A 493 18.12 -7.64 -20.94
CA VAL A 493 17.99 -6.37 -21.69
C VAL A 493 16.52 -6.06 -21.96
N SER A 494 15.75 -7.04 -22.43
CA SER A 494 14.30 -6.90 -22.64
C SER A 494 13.56 -6.59 -21.33
N TRP A 495 13.86 -7.31 -20.25
CA TRP A 495 13.27 -7.06 -18.93
C TRP A 495 13.61 -5.68 -18.38
N ALA A 496 14.86 -5.27 -18.46
CA ALA A 496 15.33 -3.99 -17.95
C ALA A 496 14.77 -2.81 -18.75
N GLY A 497 14.77 -2.92 -20.09
CA GLY A 497 14.17 -1.92 -20.97
C GLY A 497 12.67 -1.75 -20.74
N SER A 498 11.94 -2.85 -20.57
CA SER A 498 10.51 -2.82 -20.25
C SER A 498 10.25 -2.11 -18.91
N ARG A 499 11.10 -2.26 -17.90
CA ARG A 499 10.96 -1.53 -16.62
C ARG A 499 11.19 -0.04 -16.80
N ALA A 500 12.16 0.39 -17.58
CA ALA A 500 12.34 1.80 -17.89
C ALA A 500 11.14 2.38 -18.66
N ALA A 501 10.54 1.61 -19.56
CA ALA A 501 9.31 1.98 -20.26
C ALA A 501 8.10 2.06 -19.31
N LEU A 502 8.01 1.16 -18.31
CA LEU A 502 6.97 1.22 -17.29
C LEU A 502 7.02 2.51 -16.48
N LEU A 503 8.19 3.07 -16.20
CA LEU A 503 8.31 4.35 -15.49
C LEU A 503 7.60 5.47 -16.26
N VAL A 504 7.78 5.53 -17.57
CA VAL A 504 7.13 6.53 -18.41
C VAL A 504 5.62 6.29 -18.47
N THR A 505 5.20 5.07 -18.79
CA THR A 505 3.77 4.75 -18.90
C THR A 505 3.02 4.96 -17.57
N LEU A 506 3.62 4.53 -16.44
CA LEU A 506 3.02 4.75 -15.12
C LEU A 506 2.99 6.24 -14.78
N SER A 507 4.07 7.00 -15.06
CA SER A 507 4.07 8.43 -14.77
C SER A 507 2.94 9.17 -15.49
N GLU A 508 2.68 8.86 -16.75
CA GLU A 508 1.60 9.45 -17.55
C GLU A 508 0.22 9.12 -16.98
N VAL A 509 -0.05 7.83 -16.74
CA VAL A 509 -1.35 7.35 -16.25
C VAL A 509 -1.61 7.85 -14.83
N THR A 510 -0.63 7.75 -13.93
CA THR A 510 -0.82 8.15 -12.54
C THR A 510 -0.88 9.67 -12.37
N THR A 511 -0.08 10.43 -13.13
CA THR A 511 -0.18 11.91 -13.13
C THR A 511 -1.55 12.37 -13.57
N LYS A 512 -2.07 11.81 -14.68
CA LYS A 512 -3.41 12.14 -15.17
C LYS A 512 -4.48 11.82 -14.12
N ALA A 513 -4.43 10.64 -13.52
CA ALA A 513 -5.37 10.23 -12.48
C ALA A 513 -5.30 11.14 -11.24
N LEU A 514 -4.09 11.54 -10.79
CA LEU A 514 -3.95 12.48 -9.67
C LEU A 514 -4.44 13.89 -10.00
N GLN A 515 -4.33 14.32 -11.25
CA GLN A 515 -4.90 15.59 -11.70
C GLN A 515 -6.42 15.55 -11.68
N GLU A 516 -7.03 14.48 -12.17
CA GLU A 516 -8.48 14.26 -12.15
C GLU A 516 -9.01 14.16 -10.70
N ASP A 517 -8.29 13.52 -9.82
CA ASP A 517 -8.63 13.37 -8.39
C ASP A 517 -8.29 14.61 -7.54
N GLY A 518 -7.64 15.62 -8.10
CA GLY A 518 -7.24 16.85 -7.41
C GLY A 518 -6.04 16.70 -6.45
N GLN A 519 -5.32 15.57 -6.49
CA GLN A 519 -4.18 15.29 -5.60
C GLN A 519 -2.81 15.67 -6.19
N TYR A 520 -2.75 16.07 -7.47
CA TYR A 520 -1.45 16.33 -8.12
C TYR A 520 -0.66 17.46 -7.44
N ARG A 521 -1.35 18.49 -6.92
CA ARG A 521 -0.69 19.53 -6.12
C ARG A 521 -0.05 19.00 -4.85
N LEU A 522 -0.67 18.05 -4.17
CA LEU A 522 -0.08 17.42 -2.99
C LEU A 522 1.23 16.69 -3.34
N TYR A 523 1.27 16.02 -4.50
CA TYR A 523 2.50 15.44 -5.02
C TYR A 523 3.55 16.50 -5.32
N GLU A 524 3.18 17.51 -6.11
CA GLU A 524 4.06 18.55 -6.64
C GLU A 524 4.62 19.46 -5.53
N ASP A 525 3.73 19.95 -4.65
CA ASP A 525 4.10 20.98 -3.65
C ASP A 525 4.68 20.37 -2.37
N LEU A 526 4.40 19.09 -2.07
CA LEU A 526 4.78 18.48 -0.81
C LEU A 526 5.59 17.19 -0.96
N GLU A 527 5.02 16.13 -1.55
CA GLU A 527 5.65 14.81 -1.48
C GLU A 527 6.95 14.70 -2.28
N LEU A 528 7.02 15.29 -3.47
CA LEU A 528 8.24 15.28 -4.28
C LEU A 528 9.35 16.16 -3.68
N PRO A 529 9.11 17.40 -3.26
CA PRO A 529 10.13 18.20 -2.56
C PRO A 529 10.66 17.54 -1.28
N LEU A 530 9.78 16.85 -0.56
CA LEU A 530 10.12 16.17 0.68
C LEU A 530 11.17 15.07 0.50
N VAL A 531 11.28 14.46 -0.69
CA VAL A 531 12.33 13.47 -1.03
C VAL A 531 13.72 13.98 -0.66
N PHE A 532 14.04 15.22 -1.03
CA PHE A 532 15.36 15.82 -0.79
C PHE A 532 15.57 16.24 0.65
N ALA A 533 14.53 16.71 1.32
CA ALA A 533 14.59 17.00 2.76
C ALA A 533 14.87 15.72 3.56
N LEU A 534 14.13 14.63 3.27
CA LEU A 534 14.33 13.34 3.90
C LEU A 534 15.70 12.73 3.57
N TYR A 535 16.13 12.79 2.31
CA TYR A 535 17.48 12.36 1.93
C TYR A 535 18.56 13.10 2.73
N SER A 536 18.41 14.42 2.91
CA SER A 536 19.33 15.22 3.72
C SER A 536 19.33 14.78 5.19
N MET A 537 18.17 14.55 5.79
CA MET A 537 18.02 14.09 7.18
C MET A 537 18.62 12.70 7.39
N GLU A 538 18.30 11.78 6.52
CA GLU A 538 18.77 10.40 6.56
C GLU A 538 20.29 10.32 6.39
N LYS A 539 20.85 11.12 5.46
CA LYS A 539 22.28 11.22 5.24
C LYS A 539 23.01 11.84 6.43
N GLU A 540 22.45 12.86 7.05
CA GLU A 540 23.04 13.48 8.23
C GLU A 540 22.98 12.53 9.43
N GLY A 541 21.86 11.83 9.68
CA GLY A 541 21.67 10.97 10.84
C GLY A 541 21.75 11.71 12.18
N VAL A 542 21.73 10.99 13.29
CA VAL A 542 21.85 11.56 14.65
C VAL A 542 22.98 10.88 15.42
N ALA A 543 23.88 11.66 16.01
CA ALA A 543 25.02 11.11 16.76
C ALA A 543 24.54 10.42 18.05
N MET A 544 25.17 9.30 18.37
CA MET A 544 24.84 8.48 19.54
C MET A 544 26.09 8.03 20.25
N ASP A 545 26.08 8.06 21.60
CA ASP A 545 27.14 7.50 22.42
C ASP A 545 26.94 5.98 22.65
N PRO A 546 27.74 5.11 21.99
CA PRO A 546 27.63 3.67 22.15
C PRO A 546 27.94 3.19 23.56
N GLN A 547 28.82 3.91 24.31
CA GLN A 547 29.18 3.53 25.68
C GLN A 547 28.04 3.78 26.65
N GLU A 548 27.39 4.95 26.56
CA GLU A 548 26.20 5.27 27.38
C GLU A 548 25.06 4.27 27.10
N LEU A 549 24.84 3.91 25.84
CA LEU A 549 23.83 2.92 25.48
C LEU A 549 24.17 1.52 26.02
N SER A 550 25.44 1.11 25.96
CA SER A 550 25.93 -0.14 26.56
C SER A 550 25.74 -0.18 28.07
N ASP A 551 26.03 0.93 28.76
CA ASP A 551 25.85 1.06 30.20
C ASP A 551 24.38 1.00 30.59
N TYR A 552 23.52 1.64 29.82
CA TYR A 552 22.06 1.52 29.97
C TYR A 552 21.58 0.07 29.77
N GLY A 553 22.07 -0.64 28.74
CA GLY A 553 21.77 -2.04 28.50
C GLY A 553 22.19 -2.97 29.64
N ARG A 554 23.34 -2.72 30.27
CA ARG A 554 23.81 -3.46 31.45
C ARG A 554 22.91 -3.21 32.67
N ALA A 555 22.48 -1.98 32.87
CA ALA A 555 21.55 -1.66 33.96
C ALA A 555 20.20 -2.38 33.79
N LEU A 556 19.68 -2.44 32.56
CA LEU A 556 18.47 -3.21 32.25
C LEU A 556 18.65 -4.70 32.51
N SER A 557 19.82 -5.29 32.16
CA SER A 557 20.11 -6.70 32.41
C SER A 557 20.01 -7.05 33.90
N GLY A 558 20.57 -6.23 34.79
CA GLY A 558 20.46 -6.44 36.24
C GLY A 558 19.01 -6.45 36.73
N GLY A 559 18.17 -5.54 36.21
CA GLY A 559 16.74 -5.53 36.55
C GLY A 559 15.97 -6.77 35.99
N ILE A 560 16.32 -7.20 34.78
CA ILE A 560 15.73 -8.38 34.12
C ILE A 560 16.05 -9.63 34.92
N ASP A 561 17.31 -9.81 35.34
CA ASP A 561 17.77 -10.99 36.10
C ASP A 561 17.08 -11.08 37.48
N GLU A 562 16.90 -9.92 38.13
CA GLU A 562 16.21 -9.87 39.42
C GLU A 562 14.73 -10.23 39.28
N LEU A 563 14.04 -9.62 38.29
CA LEU A 563 12.62 -9.93 38.03
C LEU A 563 12.42 -11.39 37.61
N GLN A 564 13.33 -11.93 36.80
CA GLN A 564 13.28 -13.33 36.38
C GLN A 564 13.37 -14.28 37.58
N LYS A 565 14.26 -14.00 38.51
CA LYS A 565 14.40 -14.77 39.74
C LYS A 565 13.13 -14.70 40.58
N GLN A 566 12.57 -13.52 40.79
CA GLN A 566 11.31 -13.32 41.54
C GLN A 566 10.15 -14.08 40.88
N ILE A 567 10.01 -13.97 39.55
CA ILE A 567 8.98 -14.69 38.81
C ILE A 567 9.12 -16.22 38.98
N TYR A 568 10.35 -16.78 38.95
CA TYR A 568 10.56 -18.20 39.09
C TYR A 568 10.30 -18.67 40.56
N GLU A 569 10.68 -17.86 41.55
CA GLU A 569 10.36 -18.15 42.95
C GLU A 569 8.84 -18.15 43.18
N GLU A 570 8.09 -17.19 42.61
CA GLU A 570 6.64 -17.12 42.75
C GLU A 570 5.89 -18.21 41.96
N ALA A 571 6.40 -18.57 40.75
CA ALA A 571 5.85 -19.65 39.94
C ALA A 571 6.20 -21.03 40.43
N GLY A 572 7.26 -21.16 41.26
CA GLY A 572 7.77 -22.44 41.81
C GLY A 572 8.56 -23.27 40.80
N GLU A 573 8.86 -22.74 39.61
CA GLU A 573 9.66 -23.40 38.56
C GLU A 573 10.23 -22.41 37.55
N GLU A 574 11.29 -22.83 36.86
CA GLU A 574 11.88 -22.08 35.75
C GLU A 574 11.13 -22.38 34.44
N PHE A 575 10.86 -21.34 33.65
CA PHE A 575 10.19 -21.44 32.36
C PHE A 575 10.54 -20.23 31.45
N ASN A 576 10.27 -20.32 30.16
CA ASN A 576 10.46 -19.19 29.26
C ASN A 576 9.33 -18.17 29.40
N ILE A 577 9.58 -17.07 30.14
CA ILE A 577 8.64 -15.96 30.40
C ILE A 577 8.19 -15.28 29.10
N ASN A 578 9.05 -15.27 28.08
CA ASN A 578 8.75 -14.71 26.77
C ASN A 578 7.92 -15.64 25.86
N SER A 579 7.70 -16.91 26.29
CA SER A 579 6.82 -17.82 25.55
C SER A 579 5.37 -17.68 26.00
N PRO A 580 4.44 -17.12 25.17
CA PRO A 580 3.04 -16.98 25.56
C PRO A 580 2.37 -18.29 25.96
N LYS A 581 2.80 -19.39 25.35
CA LYS A 581 2.25 -20.73 25.62
C LYS A 581 2.67 -21.23 26.99
N GLN A 582 3.97 -21.12 27.34
CA GLN A 582 4.46 -21.57 28.64
C GLN A 582 3.92 -20.67 29.76
N LEU A 583 3.98 -19.34 29.56
CA LEU A 583 3.44 -18.39 30.52
C LEU A 583 1.93 -18.59 30.75
N GLY A 584 1.15 -18.81 29.71
CA GLY A 584 -0.28 -19.10 29.86
C GLY A 584 -0.57 -20.39 30.65
N SER A 585 0.23 -21.44 30.44
CA SER A 585 0.11 -22.67 31.22
C SER A 585 0.47 -22.45 32.69
N ILE A 586 1.56 -21.73 32.98
CA ILE A 586 1.97 -21.41 34.35
C ILE A 586 0.90 -20.61 35.08
N LEU A 587 0.50 -19.46 34.53
CA LEU A 587 -0.44 -18.55 35.21
C LEU A 587 -1.84 -19.14 35.38
N PHE A 588 -2.40 -19.75 34.33
CA PHE A 588 -3.82 -20.12 34.29
C PHE A 588 -4.08 -21.60 34.64
N GLU A 589 -3.12 -22.51 34.39
CA GLU A 589 -3.32 -23.93 34.67
C GLU A 589 -2.68 -24.34 35.99
N LYS A 590 -1.43 -23.87 36.29
CA LYS A 590 -0.72 -24.24 37.50
C LYS A 590 -1.00 -23.35 38.69
N MET A 591 -0.89 -22.03 38.49
CA MET A 591 -1.15 -21.08 39.58
C MET A 591 -2.66 -20.78 39.76
N GLY A 592 -3.50 -21.17 38.81
CA GLY A 592 -4.96 -21.07 38.86
C GLY A 592 -5.50 -19.67 38.81
N LEU A 593 -4.80 -18.71 38.20
CA LEU A 593 -5.28 -17.33 38.03
C LEU A 593 -6.55 -17.31 37.16
N PRO A 594 -7.41 -16.31 37.34
CA PRO A 594 -8.62 -16.16 36.52
C PRO A 594 -8.24 -16.06 35.03
N ALA A 595 -8.69 -17.01 34.23
CA ALA A 595 -8.35 -17.07 32.82
C ALA A 595 -9.27 -16.20 31.98
N GLY A 596 -8.70 -15.35 31.12
CA GLY A 596 -9.40 -14.65 30.05
C GLY A 596 -9.80 -15.58 28.89
N LYS A 597 -10.07 -14.98 27.70
CA LYS A 597 -10.41 -15.74 26.49
C LYS A 597 -9.32 -16.73 26.08
N LYS A 598 -9.71 -17.99 25.86
CA LYS A 598 -8.85 -18.98 25.17
C LYS A 598 -8.75 -18.63 23.67
N THR A 599 -7.54 -18.54 23.16
CA THR A 599 -7.24 -18.41 21.73
C THR A 599 -7.04 -19.79 21.10
N LYS A 600 -6.90 -19.85 19.76
CA LYS A 600 -6.59 -21.13 19.06
C LYS A 600 -5.26 -21.76 19.54
N SER A 601 -4.33 -20.95 20.07
CA SER A 601 -2.99 -21.36 20.52
C SER A 601 -2.85 -21.49 22.04
N GLY A 602 -3.89 -21.28 22.83
CA GLY A 602 -3.88 -21.34 24.30
C GLY A 602 -4.49 -20.11 24.96
N TYR A 603 -4.10 -19.83 26.20
CA TYR A 603 -4.56 -18.65 26.91
C TYR A 603 -3.88 -17.38 26.38
N SER A 604 -4.63 -16.28 26.30
CA SER A 604 -4.06 -14.97 25.97
C SER A 604 -3.22 -14.46 27.13
N THR A 605 -1.98 -14.11 26.85
CA THR A 605 -1.07 -13.41 27.77
C THR A 605 -0.72 -12.02 27.24
N ALA A 606 -1.63 -11.40 26.47
CA ALA A 606 -1.49 -10.04 25.99
C ALA A 606 -1.50 -9.05 27.16
N ALA A 607 -0.88 -7.89 26.98
CA ALA A 607 -0.69 -6.90 28.04
C ALA A 607 -2.03 -6.48 28.68
N ASP A 608 -3.05 -6.21 27.86
CA ASP A 608 -4.41 -5.83 28.29
C ASP A 608 -5.11 -6.88 29.17
N VAL A 609 -4.74 -8.16 29.03
CA VAL A 609 -5.25 -9.25 29.87
C VAL A 609 -4.49 -9.32 31.18
N LEU A 610 -3.15 -9.17 31.12
CA LEU A 610 -2.29 -9.24 32.31
C LEU A 610 -2.44 -7.99 33.19
N GLU A 611 -2.57 -6.81 32.63
CA GLU A 611 -2.76 -5.55 33.38
C GLU A 611 -3.96 -5.62 34.32
N LYS A 612 -5.05 -6.27 33.93
CA LYS A 612 -6.24 -6.49 34.77
C LYS A 612 -6.01 -7.43 35.95
N LEU A 613 -4.95 -8.23 35.88
CA LEU A 613 -4.59 -9.19 36.93
C LEU A 613 -3.46 -8.67 37.80
N ALA A 614 -2.74 -7.63 37.35
CA ALA A 614 -1.55 -7.14 38.05
C ALA A 614 -1.85 -6.56 39.43
N GLU A 615 -3.03 -5.94 39.63
CA GLU A 615 -3.42 -5.40 40.94
C GLU A 615 -3.60 -6.47 42.00
N ASP A 616 -4.11 -7.66 41.62
CA ASP A 616 -4.39 -8.77 42.53
C ASP A 616 -3.24 -9.80 42.65
N TYR A 617 -2.35 -9.84 41.64
CA TYR A 617 -1.31 -10.89 41.55
C TYR A 617 0.08 -10.31 41.28
N PRO A 618 0.96 -10.17 42.32
CA PRO A 618 2.31 -9.59 42.18
C PRO A 618 3.15 -10.24 41.06
N VAL A 619 3.06 -11.55 40.86
CA VAL A 619 3.77 -12.27 39.79
C VAL A 619 3.42 -11.67 38.39
N VAL A 620 2.19 -11.22 38.20
CA VAL A 620 1.75 -10.63 36.91
C VAL A 620 2.37 -9.25 36.71
N GLU A 621 2.47 -8.46 37.77
CA GLU A 621 3.17 -7.16 37.73
C GLU A 621 4.65 -7.36 37.42
N HIS A 622 5.32 -8.34 38.04
CA HIS A 622 6.71 -8.67 37.73
C HIS A 622 6.88 -9.14 36.30
N ILE A 623 5.97 -9.95 35.75
CA ILE A 623 5.99 -10.38 34.34
C ILE A 623 5.82 -9.22 33.38
N LEU A 624 4.91 -8.27 33.64
CA LEU A 624 4.74 -7.06 32.84
C LEU A 624 6.01 -6.20 32.86
N SER A 625 6.59 -6.01 34.04
CA SER A 625 7.85 -5.31 34.24
C SER A 625 9.02 -5.99 33.51
N TYR A 626 9.15 -7.32 33.65
CA TYR A 626 10.15 -8.11 32.95
C TYR A 626 10.05 -7.97 31.43
N ARG A 627 8.85 -8.09 30.88
CA ARG A 627 8.61 -7.93 29.43
C ARG A 627 8.97 -6.52 28.94
N THR A 628 8.65 -5.53 29.74
CA THR A 628 8.99 -4.14 29.44
C THR A 628 10.49 -3.92 29.39
N LEU A 629 11.23 -4.36 30.43
CA LEU A 629 12.68 -4.24 30.46
C LEU A 629 13.34 -5.07 29.35
N SER A 630 12.85 -6.29 29.09
CA SER A 630 13.37 -7.16 28.04
C SER A 630 13.18 -6.54 26.66
N LYS A 631 12.04 -5.89 26.40
CA LYS A 631 11.79 -5.17 25.16
C LYS A 631 12.70 -3.95 25.03
N LEU A 632 12.84 -3.15 26.09
CA LEU A 632 13.75 -2.00 26.09
C LEU A 632 15.18 -2.44 25.80
N LYS A 633 15.63 -3.53 26.42
CA LYS A 633 16.97 -4.06 26.18
C LYS A 633 17.14 -4.58 24.75
N SER A 634 16.32 -5.52 24.31
CA SER A 634 16.51 -6.20 23.02
C SER A 634 16.28 -5.27 21.81
N THR A 635 15.26 -4.42 21.88
CA THR A 635 14.90 -3.58 20.73
C THR A 635 15.72 -2.30 20.65
N TYR A 636 15.96 -1.67 21.80
CA TYR A 636 16.62 -0.36 21.82
C TYR A 636 18.08 -0.44 22.27
N ALA A 637 18.40 -1.02 23.44
CA ALA A 637 19.79 -1.03 23.90
C ALA A 637 20.67 -1.88 22.98
N ASP A 638 20.31 -3.14 22.75
CA ASP A 638 21.10 -4.05 21.91
C ASP A 638 20.90 -3.76 20.41
N GLY A 639 19.65 -3.44 20.00
CA GLY A 639 19.30 -3.19 18.60
C GLY A 639 19.96 -1.95 18.02
N LEU A 640 19.95 -0.82 18.74
CA LEU A 640 20.51 0.43 18.25
C LEU A 640 22.04 0.38 18.20
N LEU A 641 22.71 -0.37 19.10
CA LEU A 641 24.18 -0.52 19.04
C LEU A 641 24.64 -1.08 17.69
N GLY A 642 23.86 -1.99 17.09
CA GLY A 642 24.14 -2.54 15.78
C GLY A 642 23.85 -1.61 14.60
N CYS A 643 23.23 -0.45 14.85
CA CYS A 643 22.85 0.53 13.83
C CYS A 643 23.78 1.75 13.79
N VAL A 644 24.82 1.81 14.64
CA VAL A 644 25.77 2.93 14.62
C VAL A 644 26.69 2.78 13.42
N ALA A 645 26.67 3.77 12.53
CA ALA A 645 27.52 3.80 11.35
C ALA A 645 28.99 4.20 11.71
N ALA A 646 29.88 4.12 10.73
CA ALA A 646 31.29 4.40 10.92
C ALA A 646 31.58 5.87 11.36
N ASP A 647 30.67 6.78 11.05
CA ASP A 647 30.73 8.20 11.46
C ASP A 647 30.24 8.45 12.90
N GLY A 648 29.81 7.39 13.62
CA GLY A 648 29.28 7.47 14.98
C GLY A 648 27.83 7.94 15.06
N ARG A 649 27.10 7.92 13.94
CA ARG A 649 25.70 8.36 13.86
C ARG A 649 24.77 7.19 13.57
N VAL A 650 23.51 7.37 13.87
CA VAL A 650 22.43 6.45 13.55
C VAL A 650 21.61 7.09 12.44
N HIS A 651 21.48 6.38 11.32
CA HIS A 651 20.73 6.82 10.14
C HIS A 651 19.45 6.01 10.02
N THR A 652 18.31 6.62 10.35
CA THR A 652 17.00 6.01 10.11
C THR A 652 16.60 6.20 8.66
N THR A 653 15.73 5.36 8.15
CA THR A 653 15.10 5.52 6.84
C THR A 653 13.63 5.91 7.02
N TYR A 654 13.22 7.03 6.45
CA TYR A 654 11.83 7.47 6.42
C TYR A 654 11.10 6.93 5.21
N GLN A 655 9.99 6.26 5.42
CA GLN A 655 9.13 5.72 4.37
C GLN A 655 7.94 6.66 4.14
N GLN A 656 7.84 7.24 2.92
CA GLN A 656 6.73 8.10 2.53
C GLN A 656 5.51 7.30 2.05
N THR A 657 5.71 6.06 1.59
CA THR A 657 4.73 5.27 0.84
C THR A 657 4.10 4.12 1.64
N VAL A 658 4.22 4.11 2.98
CA VAL A 658 3.79 2.97 3.81
C VAL A 658 2.47 3.21 4.53
N THR A 659 2.25 4.42 5.05
CA THR A 659 1.06 4.68 5.86
C THR A 659 -0.11 5.18 5.03
N ALA A 660 -1.31 4.70 5.32
CA ALA A 660 -2.51 5.14 4.62
C ALA A 660 -2.97 6.57 5.00
N THR A 661 -2.38 7.17 6.02
CA THR A 661 -2.74 8.51 6.51
C THR A 661 -1.80 9.61 6.02
N GLY A 662 -0.73 9.27 5.30
CA GLY A 662 0.30 10.23 4.90
C GLY A 662 1.39 10.47 5.94
N ARG A 663 1.30 9.89 7.15
CA ARG A 663 2.39 9.96 8.14
C ARG A 663 3.64 9.29 7.60
N LEU A 664 4.81 9.80 7.93
CA LEU A 664 6.07 9.12 7.72
C LEU A 664 6.19 7.90 8.65
N SER A 665 6.84 6.86 8.18
CA SER A 665 7.23 5.70 8.99
C SER A 665 8.75 5.62 9.02
N SER A 666 9.34 5.46 10.20
CA SER A 666 10.78 5.32 10.39
C SER A 666 11.15 3.86 10.51
N THR A 667 12.19 3.42 9.79
CA THR A 667 12.69 2.04 9.81
C THR A 667 14.22 2.03 9.82
N ASP A 668 14.80 0.95 10.26
CA ASP A 668 16.20 0.57 10.13
C ASP A 668 17.24 1.60 10.66
N PRO A 669 17.12 2.05 11.95
CA PRO A 669 16.19 1.65 13.00
C PRO A 669 14.94 2.55 13.08
N ASN A 670 13.84 2.05 13.67
CA ASN A 670 12.67 2.87 13.95
C ASN A 670 12.90 3.75 15.18
N LEU A 671 13.23 5.02 14.96
CA LEU A 671 13.45 6.00 16.03
C LEU A 671 12.14 6.65 16.53
N GLN A 672 11.04 6.58 15.74
CA GLN A 672 9.74 7.12 16.13
C GLN A 672 9.05 6.31 17.24
N ASN A 673 9.48 5.08 17.48
CA ASN A 673 8.89 4.19 18.49
C ASN A 673 9.66 4.12 19.81
N ILE A 674 10.64 5.01 20.05
CA ILE A 674 11.33 5.11 21.33
C ILE A 674 10.30 5.51 22.40
N PRO A 675 10.11 4.72 23.49
CA PRO A 675 9.05 4.97 24.45
C PRO A 675 9.26 6.27 25.22
N VAL A 676 8.29 7.18 25.18
CA VAL A 676 8.32 8.48 25.89
C VAL A 676 7.43 8.52 27.14
N ARG A 677 6.54 7.53 27.33
CA ARG A 677 5.59 7.52 28.46
C ARG A 677 6.21 7.03 29.77
N MET A 678 7.24 6.21 29.68
CA MET A 678 7.93 5.64 30.83
C MET A 678 9.30 6.29 31.00
N GLU A 679 9.66 6.60 32.23
CA GLU A 679 10.94 7.24 32.55
C GLU A 679 12.14 6.43 32.03
N LEU A 680 12.10 5.10 32.20
CA LEU A 680 13.14 4.21 31.66
C LEU A 680 13.23 4.30 30.13
N GLY A 681 12.10 4.36 29.42
CA GLY A 681 12.09 4.53 27.99
C GLY A 681 12.68 5.86 27.54
N LYS A 682 12.27 6.95 28.20
CA LYS A 682 12.81 8.30 27.93
C LYS A 682 14.31 8.38 28.05
N ARG A 683 14.93 7.63 29.01
CA ARG A 683 16.40 7.62 29.19
C ARG A 683 17.17 7.14 27.95
N ILE A 684 16.53 6.40 27.03
CA ILE A 684 17.16 6.04 25.76
C ILE A 684 17.48 7.29 24.94
N ARG A 685 16.66 8.34 25.01
CA ARG A 685 16.92 9.60 24.31
C ARG A 685 18.18 10.33 24.82
N ARG A 686 18.69 10.00 26.02
CA ARG A 686 19.91 10.62 26.56
C ARG A 686 21.17 10.29 25.77
N VAL A 687 21.23 9.09 25.17
CA VAL A 687 22.41 8.63 24.43
C VAL A 687 22.62 9.35 23.10
N PHE A 688 21.62 10.12 22.64
CA PHE A 688 21.73 10.91 21.42
C PHE A 688 22.22 12.32 21.77
N HIS A 689 23.36 12.69 21.21
CA HIS A 689 24.04 13.95 21.47
C HIS A 689 24.24 14.76 20.19
N PRO A 690 24.21 16.10 20.25
CA PRO A 690 24.62 16.91 19.12
C PRO A 690 26.14 16.86 18.94
N LYS A 691 26.63 17.26 17.76
CA LYS A 691 28.09 17.48 17.51
C LYS A 691 28.67 18.47 18.50
N GLU A 692 29.99 18.38 18.73
CA GLU A 692 30.70 19.34 19.58
C GLU A 692 30.48 20.79 19.11
N GLY A 693 30.12 21.67 20.02
CA GLY A 693 29.79 23.08 19.73
C GLY A 693 28.35 23.28 19.23
N CYS A 694 27.54 22.24 19.24
CA CYS A 694 26.12 22.28 18.88
C CYS A 694 25.21 21.97 20.09
N VAL A 695 23.94 22.30 19.96
CA VAL A 695 22.83 21.92 20.84
C VAL A 695 21.72 21.33 20.01
N PHE A 696 20.84 20.53 20.63
CA PHE A 696 19.58 20.17 20.03
C PHE A 696 18.53 21.24 20.31
N LEU A 697 17.74 21.53 19.31
CA LEU A 697 16.47 22.21 19.40
C LEU A 697 15.38 21.23 19.01
N ASP A 698 14.40 21.05 19.90
CA ASP A 698 13.25 20.19 19.69
C ASP A 698 12.00 21.06 19.70
N ALA A 699 11.21 20.94 18.63
CA ALA A 699 9.96 21.68 18.48
C ALA A 699 8.82 20.71 18.22
N ASP A 700 7.88 20.63 19.18
CA ASP A 700 6.72 19.74 19.12
C ASP A 700 5.43 20.54 19.01
N TYR A 701 4.53 20.11 18.12
CA TYR A 701 3.21 20.73 18.02
C TYR A 701 2.32 20.41 19.23
N SER A 702 1.86 21.43 19.88
CA SER A 702 0.92 21.28 20.99
C SER A 702 -0.47 20.86 20.47
N GLN A 703 -0.83 19.59 20.63
CA GLN A 703 -2.17 19.03 20.34
C GLN A 703 -2.65 19.26 18.90
N ILE A 704 -1.81 19.07 17.91
CA ILE A 704 -2.10 19.38 16.50
C ILE A 704 -3.40 18.73 15.99
N GLU A 705 -3.65 17.46 16.32
CA GLU A 705 -4.87 16.76 15.88
C GLU A 705 -6.15 17.41 16.39
N LEU A 706 -6.16 17.90 17.64
CA LEU A 706 -7.31 18.60 18.20
C LEU A 706 -7.47 20.01 17.61
N ARG A 707 -6.38 20.70 17.27
CA ARG A 707 -6.43 22.00 16.59
C ARG A 707 -6.95 21.86 15.15
N VAL A 708 -6.50 20.82 14.44
CA VAL A 708 -7.03 20.45 13.13
C VAL A 708 -8.53 20.14 13.23
N LEU A 709 -8.94 19.38 14.24
CA LEU A 709 -10.35 19.07 14.48
C LEU A 709 -11.19 20.32 14.77
N ALA A 710 -10.66 21.26 15.56
CA ALA A 710 -11.31 22.55 15.83
C ALA A 710 -11.51 23.36 14.54
N HIS A 711 -10.48 23.40 13.68
CA HIS A 711 -10.55 24.07 12.37
C HIS A 711 -11.59 23.42 11.46
N LEU A 712 -11.51 22.09 11.28
CA LEU A 712 -12.36 21.37 10.34
C LEU A 712 -13.84 21.35 10.76
N SER A 713 -14.12 21.21 12.06
CA SER A 713 -15.48 21.25 12.59
C SER A 713 -16.07 22.65 12.64
N GLY A 714 -15.23 23.68 12.77
CA GLY A 714 -15.67 25.06 12.98
C GLY A 714 -16.49 25.25 14.27
N ASP A 715 -16.43 24.32 15.23
CA ASP A 715 -17.17 24.44 16.49
C ASP A 715 -16.73 25.70 17.27
N GLU A 716 -17.66 26.65 17.46
CA GLU A 716 -17.35 27.98 17.99
C GLU A 716 -16.71 27.93 19.38
N LYS A 717 -17.15 27.00 20.24
CA LYS A 717 -16.61 26.89 21.60
C LYS A 717 -15.22 26.29 21.61
N LEU A 718 -14.98 25.32 20.74
CA LEU A 718 -13.67 24.67 20.59
C LEU A 718 -12.66 25.64 20.00
N VAL A 719 -13.05 26.37 18.94
CA VAL A 719 -12.23 27.41 18.29
C VAL A 719 -11.90 28.53 19.29
N GLU A 720 -12.89 29.02 20.03
CA GLU A 720 -12.68 30.09 21.00
C GLU A 720 -11.79 29.68 22.17
N ALA A 721 -11.90 28.42 22.65
CA ALA A 721 -11.03 27.91 23.69
C ALA A 721 -9.55 27.94 23.26
N TYR A 722 -9.25 27.57 22.03
CA TYR A 722 -7.89 27.65 21.48
C TYR A 722 -7.42 29.09 21.23
N ARG A 723 -8.28 29.97 20.72
CA ARG A 723 -7.94 31.38 20.51
C ARG A 723 -7.62 32.10 21.81
N GLN A 724 -8.26 31.69 22.92
CA GLN A 724 -7.99 32.23 24.26
C GLN A 724 -6.82 31.51 24.95
N ASN A 725 -6.13 30.62 24.28
CA ASN A 725 -5.03 29.80 24.82
C ASN A 725 -5.39 29.09 26.13
N ARG A 726 -6.65 28.56 26.24
CA ARG A 726 -7.10 27.82 27.41
C ARG A 726 -6.66 26.37 27.31
N ASP A 727 -6.38 25.75 28.45
CA ASP A 727 -6.20 24.30 28.52
C ASP A 727 -7.49 23.59 28.07
N ILE A 728 -7.45 23.01 26.86
CA ILE A 728 -8.62 22.39 26.23
C ILE A 728 -9.16 21.20 27.05
N HIS A 729 -8.27 20.45 27.71
CA HIS A 729 -8.70 19.34 28.54
C HIS A 729 -9.41 19.82 29.82
N GLN A 730 -8.96 20.92 30.37
CA GLN A 730 -9.62 21.57 31.51
C GLN A 730 -10.93 22.23 31.08
N ALA A 731 -10.96 22.91 29.94
CA ALA A 731 -12.17 23.48 29.38
C ALA A 731 -13.23 22.41 29.09
N THR A 732 -12.84 21.30 28.46
CA THR A 732 -13.74 20.16 28.26
C THR A 732 -14.21 19.56 29.58
N ALA A 733 -13.33 19.41 30.57
CA ALA A 733 -13.73 18.92 31.91
C ALA A 733 -14.75 19.81 32.57
N ALA A 734 -14.57 21.14 32.51
CA ALA A 734 -15.53 22.10 33.06
C ALA A 734 -16.92 21.91 32.42
N LEU A 735 -16.99 21.70 31.13
CA LEU A 735 -18.24 21.49 30.39
C LEU A 735 -18.88 20.12 30.68
N VAL A 736 -18.09 19.03 30.61
CA VAL A 736 -18.59 17.66 30.79
C VAL A 736 -18.99 17.35 32.22
N PHE A 737 -18.25 17.88 33.21
CA PHE A 737 -18.54 17.68 34.62
C PHE A 737 -19.39 18.79 35.25
N HIS A 738 -19.79 19.81 34.47
CA HIS A 738 -20.58 20.96 34.91
C HIS A 738 -19.99 21.67 36.13
N VAL A 739 -18.67 21.85 36.13
CA VAL A 739 -17.95 22.57 37.20
C VAL A 739 -17.30 23.83 36.65
N PRO A 740 -17.08 24.88 37.48
CA PRO A 740 -16.29 26.02 37.04
C PRO A 740 -14.87 25.60 36.57
N PHE A 741 -14.34 26.33 35.59
CA PHE A 741 -13.04 26.02 35.03
C PHE A 741 -11.93 25.91 36.09
N GLU A 742 -11.93 26.83 37.05
CA GLU A 742 -10.93 26.88 38.13
C GLU A 742 -11.08 25.76 39.17
N GLU A 743 -12.25 25.09 39.22
CA GLU A 743 -12.55 24.02 40.17
C GLU A 743 -12.33 22.62 39.58
N VAL A 744 -11.90 22.54 38.32
CA VAL A 744 -11.62 21.26 37.69
C VAL A 744 -10.46 20.53 38.37
N THR A 745 -10.74 19.34 38.86
CA THR A 745 -9.74 18.51 39.52
C THR A 745 -8.79 17.86 38.52
N PRO A 746 -7.55 17.47 38.92
CA PRO A 746 -6.64 16.73 38.07
C PRO A 746 -7.21 15.42 37.48
N SER A 747 -8.08 14.75 38.26
CA SER A 747 -8.78 13.53 37.83
C SER A 747 -9.78 13.82 36.70
N GLN A 748 -10.59 14.86 36.85
CA GLN A 748 -11.53 15.30 35.81
C GLN A 748 -10.83 15.75 34.55
N ARG A 749 -9.73 16.51 34.67
CA ARG A 749 -8.91 16.90 33.52
C ARG A 749 -8.32 15.69 32.79
N ARG A 750 -7.87 14.65 33.54
CA ARG A 750 -7.38 13.40 32.97
C ARG A 750 -8.47 12.63 32.22
N ALA A 751 -9.68 12.56 32.83
CA ALA A 751 -10.85 11.95 32.20
C ALA A 751 -11.22 12.69 30.90
N ALA A 752 -11.28 14.03 30.92
CA ALA A 752 -11.55 14.85 29.75
C ALA A 752 -10.46 14.68 28.66
N LYS A 753 -9.19 14.55 29.04
CA LYS A 753 -8.12 14.23 28.11
C LYS A 753 -8.37 12.90 27.40
N ALA A 754 -8.79 11.86 28.13
CA ALA A 754 -9.12 10.56 27.54
C ALA A 754 -10.36 10.64 26.63
N VAL A 755 -11.35 11.48 26.96
CA VAL A 755 -12.51 11.74 26.10
C VAL A 755 -12.09 12.47 24.83
N ASN A 756 -11.36 13.59 24.93
CA ASN A 756 -10.91 14.40 23.79
C ASN A 756 -10.15 13.55 22.76
N PHE A 757 -9.14 12.79 23.20
CA PHE A 757 -8.41 11.89 22.29
C PHE A 757 -9.27 10.71 21.82
N GLY A 758 -10.09 10.16 22.75
CA GLY A 758 -10.98 9.07 22.41
C GLY A 758 -11.95 9.40 21.28
N ILE A 759 -12.53 10.61 21.30
CA ILE A 759 -13.46 11.06 20.26
C ILE A 759 -12.76 11.15 18.90
N VAL A 760 -11.56 11.74 18.84
CA VAL A 760 -10.76 11.81 17.58
C VAL A 760 -10.53 10.43 16.97
N TYR A 761 -10.33 9.40 17.83
CA TYR A 761 -10.11 8.02 17.39
C TYR A 761 -11.40 7.19 17.32
N GLY A 762 -12.57 7.79 17.48
CA GLY A 762 -13.87 7.10 17.42
C GLY A 762 -14.06 6.05 18.51
N ILE A 763 -13.66 6.37 19.75
CA ILE A 763 -13.77 5.46 20.89
C ILE A 763 -15.24 5.12 21.20
N SER A 764 -15.52 3.84 21.47
CA SER A 764 -16.83 3.43 21.96
C SER A 764 -16.95 3.64 23.49
N SER A 765 -18.18 3.74 23.98
CA SER A 765 -18.43 3.78 25.44
C SER A 765 -17.84 2.58 26.21
N PHE A 766 -17.70 1.43 25.55
CA PHE A 766 -16.99 0.29 26.12
C PHE A 766 -15.47 0.53 26.23
N GLY A 767 -14.86 1.07 25.17
CA GLY A 767 -13.44 1.42 25.17
C GLY A 767 -13.10 2.51 26.18
N LEU A 768 -13.91 3.58 26.22
CA LEU A 768 -13.74 4.68 27.17
C LEU A 768 -13.94 4.21 28.62
N GLY A 769 -14.94 3.35 28.86
CA GLY A 769 -15.18 2.78 30.18
C GLY A 769 -13.99 1.98 30.70
N ASN A 770 -13.37 1.16 29.83
CA ASN A 770 -12.15 0.44 30.18
C ASN A 770 -10.94 1.36 30.43
N ASN A 771 -10.79 2.45 29.66
CA ASN A 771 -9.67 3.39 29.81
C ASN A 771 -9.73 4.21 31.10
N LEU A 772 -10.93 4.50 31.58
CA LEU A 772 -11.16 5.32 32.75
C LEU A 772 -11.58 4.54 34.00
N ASP A 773 -11.69 3.21 33.90
CA ASP A 773 -12.21 2.32 34.93
C ASP A 773 -13.59 2.75 35.47
N ILE A 774 -14.50 3.08 34.54
CA ILE A 774 -15.86 3.48 34.82
C ILE A 774 -16.88 2.57 34.11
N SER A 775 -18.09 2.58 34.56
CA SER A 775 -19.15 1.81 33.91
C SER A 775 -19.41 2.30 32.49
N ARG A 776 -19.85 1.38 31.62
CA ARG A 776 -20.21 1.72 30.22
C ARG A 776 -21.27 2.83 30.17
N HIS A 777 -22.17 2.86 31.14
CA HIS A 777 -23.21 3.90 31.20
C HIS A 777 -22.63 5.28 31.51
N GLN A 778 -21.68 5.38 32.44
CA GLN A 778 -20.97 6.64 32.74
C GLN A 778 -20.11 7.08 31.56
N ALA A 779 -19.43 6.14 30.91
CA ALA A 779 -18.64 6.45 29.69
C ALA A 779 -19.52 6.97 28.56
N GLN A 780 -20.74 6.41 28.39
CA GLN A 780 -21.70 6.91 27.41
C GLN A 780 -22.17 8.31 27.79
N GLN A 781 -22.47 8.56 29.05
CA GLN A 781 -22.85 9.88 29.52
C GLN A 781 -21.76 10.92 29.24
N TYR A 782 -20.50 10.61 29.46
CA TYR A 782 -19.39 11.53 29.13
C TYR A 782 -19.30 11.84 27.66
N ILE A 783 -19.55 10.86 26.78
CA ILE A 783 -19.59 11.05 25.33
C ILE A 783 -20.78 11.96 24.95
N ASP A 784 -21.94 11.70 25.50
CA ASP A 784 -23.15 12.47 25.23
C ASP A 784 -23.02 13.93 25.71
N ASP A 785 -22.49 14.15 26.93
CA ASP A 785 -22.23 15.48 27.48
C ASP A 785 -21.16 16.23 26.69
N TYR A 786 -20.15 15.50 26.18
CA TYR A 786 -19.14 16.08 25.29
C TYR A 786 -19.75 16.61 23.99
N PHE A 787 -20.57 15.80 23.31
CA PHE A 787 -21.22 16.22 22.08
C PHE A 787 -22.30 17.29 22.31
N ALA A 788 -22.95 17.29 23.46
CA ALA A 788 -23.83 18.38 23.84
C ALA A 788 -23.07 19.70 24.10
N ALA A 789 -21.81 19.60 24.57
CA ALA A 789 -20.93 20.74 24.75
C ALA A 789 -20.40 21.29 23.42
N TYR A 790 -20.09 20.41 22.46
CA TYR A 790 -19.51 20.70 21.14
C TYR A 790 -20.42 20.19 20.01
N PRO A 791 -21.57 20.80 19.74
CA PRO A 791 -22.52 20.29 18.74
C PRO A 791 -22.01 20.39 17.32
N GLY A 792 -21.23 21.43 16.97
CA GLY A 792 -20.61 21.58 15.64
C GLY A 792 -19.60 20.46 15.34
N LEU A 793 -18.92 19.99 16.37
CA LEU A 793 -18.03 18.85 16.25
C LEU A 793 -18.79 17.54 15.98
N HIS A 794 -19.92 17.33 16.69
CA HIS A 794 -20.77 16.14 16.47
C HIS A 794 -21.28 16.08 15.03
N ASP A 795 -21.87 17.19 14.56
CA ASP A 795 -22.39 17.30 13.20
C ASP A 795 -21.30 17.05 12.15
N TYR A 796 -20.08 17.56 12.36
CA TYR A 796 -18.95 17.34 11.49
C TYR A 796 -18.52 15.87 11.42
N LEU A 797 -18.40 15.18 12.56
CA LEU A 797 -18.02 13.77 12.60
C LEU A 797 -19.06 12.87 11.92
N ASP A 798 -20.35 13.19 12.09
CA ASP A 798 -21.44 12.48 11.39
C ASP A 798 -21.38 12.71 9.88
N GLU A 799 -21.07 13.93 9.43
CA GLU A 799 -20.88 14.24 7.99
C GLU A 799 -19.65 13.52 7.42
N LEU A 800 -18.55 13.40 8.16
CA LEU A 800 -17.39 12.62 7.72
C LEU A 800 -17.75 11.14 7.45
N ILE A 801 -18.56 10.55 8.32
CA ILE A 801 -19.03 9.17 8.12
C ILE A 801 -19.98 9.10 6.90
N ALA A 802 -20.90 10.07 6.78
CA ALA A 802 -21.87 10.10 5.70
C ALA A 802 -21.19 10.30 4.33
N SER A 803 -20.27 11.26 4.23
CA SER A 803 -19.49 11.52 3.02
C SER A 803 -18.62 10.32 2.65
N ALA A 804 -17.89 9.72 3.63
CA ALA A 804 -17.09 8.54 3.37
C ALA A 804 -17.92 7.31 2.91
N LYS A 805 -19.16 7.18 3.36
CA LYS A 805 -20.10 6.15 2.86
C LYS A 805 -20.56 6.43 1.43
N ARG A 806 -20.81 7.69 1.10
CA ARG A 806 -21.23 8.15 -0.23
C ARG A 806 -20.08 8.04 -1.23
N ASP A 807 -18.93 8.67 -0.91
CA ASP A 807 -17.85 8.95 -1.83
C ASP A 807 -16.77 7.87 -1.82
N ARG A 808 -16.86 6.89 -0.89
CA ARG A 808 -15.92 5.78 -0.69
C ARG A 808 -14.48 6.22 -0.42
N VAL A 809 -14.29 7.45 0.01
CA VAL A 809 -12.99 8.06 0.30
C VAL A 809 -13.11 8.99 1.50
N ALA A 810 -12.05 9.07 2.29
CA ALA A 810 -11.83 10.11 3.29
C ALA A 810 -10.78 11.10 2.76
N LEU A 811 -11.02 12.42 2.95
CA LEU A 811 -10.19 13.50 2.43
C LEU A 811 -9.56 14.30 3.57
N THR A 812 -8.26 14.62 3.45
CA THR A 812 -7.62 15.64 4.30
C THR A 812 -7.92 17.05 3.80
N MET A 813 -7.61 18.07 4.60
CA MET A 813 -7.74 19.47 4.18
C MET A 813 -6.84 19.85 2.99
N PHE A 814 -5.79 19.08 2.73
CA PHE A 814 -4.88 19.25 1.61
C PHE A 814 -5.21 18.36 0.41
N GLY A 815 -6.35 17.67 0.44
CA GLY A 815 -6.83 16.84 -0.66
C GLY A 815 -6.24 15.43 -0.72
N ARG A 816 -5.48 14.98 0.28
CA ARG A 816 -5.02 13.59 0.38
C ARG A 816 -6.21 12.66 0.50
N ARG A 817 -6.25 11.61 -0.30
CA ARG A 817 -7.36 10.65 -0.39
C ARG A 817 -6.99 9.33 0.29
N ARG A 818 -7.90 8.84 1.13
CA ARG A 818 -7.82 7.48 1.68
C ARG A 818 -9.05 6.70 1.22
N PRO A 819 -8.93 5.69 0.35
CA PRO A 819 -10.03 4.80 -0.01
C PRO A 819 -10.62 4.08 1.22
N MET A 820 -11.94 3.86 1.22
CA MET A 820 -12.67 3.33 2.37
C MET A 820 -13.37 1.98 2.05
N PRO A 821 -12.63 0.93 1.66
CA PRO A 821 -13.21 -0.37 1.33
C PRO A 821 -13.90 -1.02 2.53
N GLU A 822 -13.49 -0.69 3.76
CA GLU A 822 -14.05 -1.23 5.00
C GLU A 822 -15.55 -0.93 5.13
N LEU A 823 -16.00 0.23 4.65
CA LEU A 823 -17.40 0.65 4.71
C LEU A 823 -18.32 -0.19 3.82
N SER A 824 -17.77 -0.86 2.80
CA SER A 824 -18.50 -1.76 1.91
C SER A 824 -18.54 -3.22 2.39
N SER A 825 -17.84 -3.53 3.49
CA SER A 825 -17.74 -4.91 3.99
C SER A 825 -19.09 -5.46 4.47
N GLY A 826 -19.38 -6.72 4.16
CA GLY A 826 -20.51 -7.46 4.72
C GLY A 826 -20.44 -7.65 6.25
N ALA A 827 -19.21 -7.61 6.84
CA ALA A 827 -18.99 -7.81 8.25
C ALA A 827 -19.23 -6.53 9.06
N TYR A 828 -20.15 -6.58 10.04
CA TYR A 828 -20.48 -5.43 10.90
C TYR A 828 -19.26 -4.83 11.60
N ALA A 829 -18.37 -5.67 12.13
CA ALA A 829 -17.17 -5.20 12.83
C ALA A 829 -16.21 -4.42 11.90
N GLN A 830 -16.10 -4.82 10.63
CA GLN A 830 -15.31 -4.09 9.64
C GLN A 830 -15.94 -2.75 9.25
N ARG A 831 -17.28 -2.71 9.08
CA ARG A 831 -17.95 -1.42 8.84
C ARG A 831 -17.78 -0.46 10.00
N GLN A 832 -17.93 -0.94 11.25
CA GLN A 832 -17.67 -0.12 12.44
C GLN A 832 -16.21 0.35 12.53
N PHE A 833 -15.26 -0.49 12.10
CA PHE A 833 -13.87 -0.07 11.95
C PHE A 833 -13.74 1.02 10.88
N GLY A 834 -14.39 0.84 9.72
CA GLY A 834 -14.42 1.83 8.64
C GLY A 834 -14.99 3.18 9.09
N GLU A 835 -16.07 3.21 9.89
CA GLU A 835 -16.63 4.45 10.43
C GLU A 835 -15.62 5.19 11.32
N ARG A 836 -14.89 4.48 12.19
CA ARG A 836 -13.82 5.09 12.98
C ARG A 836 -12.69 5.63 12.13
N VAL A 837 -12.30 4.91 11.10
CA VAL A 837 -11.29 5.37 10.16
C VAL A 837 -11.76 6.60 9.38
N ALA A 838 -13.03 6.66 8.99
CA ALA A 838 -13.61 7.81 8.31
C ALA A 838 -13.55 9.10 9.16
N MET A 839 -13.76 8.98 10.47
CA MET A 839 -13.60 10.11 11.39
C MET A 839 -12.14 10.52 11.59
N ASN A 840 -11.24 9.54 11.76
CA ASN A 840 -9.84 9.79 12.12
C ASN A 840 -8.97 10.21 10.93
N ALA A 841 -9.13 9.59 9.76
CA ALA A 841 -8.22 9.77 8.64
C ALA A 841 -8.09 11.23 8.15
N PRO A 842 -9.16 12.04 8.05
CA PRO A 842 -9.04 13.46 7.69
C PRO A 842 -8.23 14.27 8.71
N ILE A 843 -8.41 13.99 9.98
CA ILE A 843 -7.76 14.72 11.09
C ILE A 843 -6.29 14.35 11.15
N GLN A 844 -5.98 13.05 11.25
CA GLN A 844 -4.62 12.56 11.35
C GLN A 844 -3.80 12.83 10.07
N GLY A 845 -4.44 12.69 8.90
CA GLY A 845 -3.79 12.97 7.63
C GLY A 845 -3.50 14.45 7.44
N SER A 846 -4.42 15.34 7.82
CA SER A 846 -4.15 16.79 7.78
C SER A 846 -3.04 17.20 8.74
N ALA A 847 -2.99 16.64 9.94
CA ALA A 847 -1.89 16.86 10.88
C ALA A 847 -0.54 16.36 10.31
N ALA A 848 -0.56 15.19 9.63
CA ALA A 848 0.64 14.67 8.95
C ALA A 848 1.11 15.56 7.80
N ASP A 849 0.18 16.14 7.04
CA ASP A 849 0.53 17.07 5.96
C ASP A 849 1.10 18.39 6.53
N ILE A 850 0.54 18.92 7.63
CA ILE A 850 1.04 20.13 8.31
C ILE A 850 2.48 19.94 8.78
N ILE A 851 2.80 18.85 9.48
CA ILE A 851 4.18 18.61 9.94
C ILE A 851 5.15 18.44 8.77
N LYS A 852 4.74 17.81 7.67
CA LYS A 852 5.55 17.71 6.45
C LYS A 852 5.80 19.07 5.80
N ILE A 853 4.79 19.92 5.75
CA ILE A 853 4.91 21.30 5.25
C ILE A 853 5.89 22.07 6.13
N ALA A 854 5.71 22.05 7.46
CA ALA A 854 6.62 22.69 8.40
C ALA A 854 8.07 22.19 8.23
N MET A 855 8.24 20.87 8.13
CA MET A 855 9.54 20.24 7.93
C MET A 855 10.21 20.71 6.63
N LEU A 856 9.44 20.78 5.53
CA LEU A 856 9.95 21.26 4.24
C LEU A 856 10.34 22.74 4.31
N HIS A 857 9.50 23.58 4.90
CA HIS A 857 9.76 25.01 5.05
C HIS A 857 11.00 25.29 5.92
N VAL A 858 11.09 24.61 7.07
CA VAL A 858 12.26 24.72 7.96
C VAL A 858 13.54 24.31 7.22
N TRP A 859 13.53 23.16 6.52
CA TRP A 859 14.66 22.67 5.76
C TRP A 859 15.08 23.63 4.64
N GLN A 860 14.13 24.16 3.90
CA GLN A 860 14.39 25.15 2.84
C GLN A 860 14.96 26.45 3.41
N ARG A 861 14.36 26.97 4.48
CA ARG A 861 14.78 28.23 5.07
C ARG A 861 16.17 28.14 5.66
N LEU A 862 16.54 27.04 6.34
CA LEU A 862 17.90 26.80 6.81
C LEU A 862 18.92 26.86 5.67
N ARG A 863 18.59 26.31 4.49
CA ARG A 863 19.43 26.36 3.28
C ARG A 863 19.51 27.78 2.68
N TRP A 864 18.38 28.46 2.55
CA TRP A 864 18.36 29.81 1.96
C TRP A 864 19.12 30.85 2.79
N GLU A 865 19.04 30.73 4.10
CA GLU A 865 19.77 31.57 5.02
C GLU A 865 21.21 31.07 5.23
N GLU A 866 21.63 30.02 4.49
CA GLU A 866 22.98 29.44 4.51
C GLU A 866 23.43 29.01 5.94
N ARG A 867 22.44 28.44 6.71
CA ARG A 867 22.71 27.98 8.07
C ARG A 867 23.51 26.68 8.05
N THR A 868 24.37 26.50 9.05
CA THR A 868 25.08 25.24 9.25
C THR A 868 24.27 24.21 10.03
N SER A 869 23.19 24.67 10.65
CA SER A 869 22.20 23.81 11.36
C SER A 869 21.51 22.83 10.44
N ARG A 870 21.16 21.64 10.98
CA ARG A 870 20.59 20.52 10.21
C ARG A 870 19.34 19.97 10.89
N LEU A 871 18.26 19.81 10.12
CA LEU A 871 17.11 19.03 10.52
C LEU A 871 17.53 17.55 10.52
N LEU A 872 17.37 16.86 11.65
CA LEU A 872 17.83 15.49 11.84
C LEU A 872 16.70 14.48 11.87
N LEU A 873 15.70 14.71 12.73
CA LEU A 873 14.62 13.77 12.96
C LEU A 873 13.26 14.46 12.90
N GLN A 874 12.30 13.67 12.42
CA GLN A 874 10.87 13.93 12.59
C GLN A 874 10.29 12.75 13.38
N VAL A 875 9.66 13.01 14.53
CA VAL A 875 9.08 12.00 15.40
C VAL A 875 7.67 12.41 15.78
N HIS A 876 6.67 11.76 15.20
CA HIS A 876 5.24 12.11 15.33
C HIS A 876 4.94 13.55 14.87
N ASP A 877 4.81 14.49 15.78
CA ASP A 877 4.58 15.91 15.60
C ASP A 877 5.77 16.81 16.03
N GLU A 878 6.94 16.19 16.26
CA GLU A 878 8.20 16.76 16.77
C GLU A 878 9.24 16.89 15.62
N LEU A 879 9.97 18.00 15.59
CA LEU A 879 11.14 18.24 14.72
C LEU A 879 12.38 18.45 15.57
N LEU A 880 13.41 17.61 15.38
CA LEU A 880 14.69 17.72 16.06
C LEU A 880 15.76 18.30 15.14
N ILE A 881 16.39 19.41 15.56
CA ILE A 881 17.44 20.10 14.82
C ILE A 881 18.75 20.12 15.63
N GLU A 882 19.84 19.78 14.95
CA GLU A 882 21.19 20.00 15.45
C GLU A 882 21.65 21.40 15.00
N THR A 883 21.92 22.29 15.94
CA THR A 883 22.27 23.67 15.65
C THR A 883 23.53 24.12 16.41
N LYS A 884 24.38 24.92 15.78
CA LYS A 884 25.49 25.56 16.46
C LYS A 884 25.00 26.54 17.50
N VAL A 885 25.71 26.65 18.62
CA VAL A 885 25.37 27.55 19.72
C VAL A 885 25.19 29.00 19.22
N GLU A 886 26.02 29.45 18.25
CA GLU A 886 25.94 30.78 17.67
C GLU A 886 24.72 31.03 16.81
N GLU A 887 24.11 29.97 16.21
CA GLU A 887 22.96 30.08 15.34
C GLU A 887 21.61 29.82 16.08
N LYS A 888 21.66 29.34 17.32
CA LYS A 888 20.49 28.77 18.01
C LYS A 888 19.31 29.73 18.10
N ASP A 889 19.52 31.00 18.43
CA ASP A 889 18.43 31.98 18.60
C ASP A 889 17.74 32.27 17.24
N LEU A 890 18.52 32.23 16.16
CA LEU A 890 18.00 32.39 14.82
C LEU A 890 17.23 31.15 14.38
N VAL A 891 17.76 29.97 14.67
CA VAL A 891 17.09 28.69 14.31
C VAL A 891 15.80 28.51 15.13
N LYS A 892 15.80 28.94 16.43
CA LYS A 892 14.55 28.99 17.21
C LYS A 892 13.50 29.85 16.54
N LYS A 893 13.92 31.02 16.04
CA LYS A 893 13.00 31.89 15.30
C LYS A 893 12.49 31.27 14.00
N ILE A 894 13.35 30.56 13.26
CA ILE A 894 12.96 29.84 12.04
C ILE A 894 11.91 28.75 12.38
N LEU A 895 12.17 27.94 13.41
CA LEU A 895 11.22 26.93 13.88
C LEU A 895 9.88 27.54 14.28
N ASP A 896 9.91 28.58 15.10
CA ASP A 896 8.73 29.28 15.55
C ASP A 896 7.90 29.82 14.37
N GLU A 897 8.51 30.54 13.44
CA GLU A 897 7.82 31.14 12.32
C GLU A 897 7.27 30.09 11.35
N GLU A 898 8.06 29.09 10.94
CA GLU A 898 7.67 28.13 9.91
C GLU A 898 6.67 27.08 10.44
N MET A 899 6.77 26.66 11.69
CA MET A 899 5.83 25.74 12.28
C MET A 899 4.49 26.42 12.60
N HIS A 900 4.48 27.66 13.11
CA HIS A 900 3.25 28.40 13.35
C HIS A 900 2.48 28.70 12.05
N HIS A 901 3.17 28.90 10.93
CA HIS A 901 2.57 29.29 9.65
C HIS A 901 2.49 28.15 8.63
N ALA A 902 2.72 26.91 9.06
CA ALA A 902 2.63 25.74 8.17
C ALA A 902 1.23 25.52 7.58
N ALA A 903 0.19 26.02 8.23
CA ALA A 903 -1.18 25.99 7.72
C ALA A 903 -2.00 27.17 8.27
N ASP A 904 -2.93 27.66 7.45
CA ASP A 904 -3.88 28.69 7.85
C ASP A 904 -5.12 28.04 8.50
N LEU A 905 -5.15 27.98 9.82
CA LEU A 905 -6.24 27.40 10.60
C LEU A 905 -7.08 28.47 11.29
N LEU A 906 -8.32 28.14 11.65
CA LEU A 906 -9.19 29.00 12.49
C LEU A 906 -8.64 29.19 13.91
N VAL A 907 -7.70 28.37 14.32
CA VAL A 907 -7.01 28.39 15.62
C VAL A 907 -5.51 28.47 15.40
N PRO A 908 -4.75 29.15 16.29
CA PRO A 908 -3.29 29.19 16.13
C PRO A 908 -2.70 27.78 16.24
N LEU A 909 -1.68 27.52 15.44
CA LEU A 909 -0.75 26.42 15.69
C LEU A 909 0.20 26.88 16.82
N GLU A 910 0.41 26.05 17.82
CA GLU A 910 1.31 26.32 18.94
C GLU A 910 2.36 25.23 19.01
N ILE A 911 3.57 25.61 19.33
CA ILE A 911 4.70 24.70 19.49
C ILE A 911 5.28 24.81 20.89
N ASP A 912 5.76 23.70 21.40
CA ASP A 912 6.64 23.64 22.56
C ASP A 912 8.08 23.52 22.04
N LEU A 913 8.92 24.53 22.31
CA LEU A 913 10.28 24.61 21.79
C LEU A 913 11.28 24.54 22.94
N GLU A 914 12.03 23.44 23.00
CA GLU A 914 13.01 23.18 24.05
C GLU A 914 14.44 23.12 23.49
N GLU A 915 15.44 23.30 24.35
CA GLU A 915 16.87 23.23 24.02
C GLU A 915 17.57 22.25 24.97
N GLY A 916 18.41 21.38 24.42
CA GLY A 916 19.10 20.38 25.22
C GLY A 916 20.49 20.02 24.74
N SER A 917 21.29 19.49 25.65
CA SER A 917 22.61 18.91 25.38
C SER A 917 22.54 17.44 24.91
N ASN A 918 21.37 16.87 24.95
CA ASN A 918 20.98 15.57 24.41
C ASN A 918 19.47 15.59 24.10
N TRP A 919 18.98 14.58 23.43
CA TRP A 919 17.56 14.55 23.01
C TRP A 919 16.57 14.43 24.18
N TYR A 920 16.98 13.83 25.32
CA TYR A 920 16.15 13.75 26.51
C TYR A 920 15.93 15.13 27.16
N ASP A 921 16.99 15.94 27.22
CA ASP A 921 16.95 17.28 27.85
C ASP A 921 16.23 18.30 26.92
N ALA A 922 16.17 18.02 25.63
CA ALA A 922 15.51 18.85 24.62
C ALA A 922 14.00 18.54 24.45
N HIS A 923 13.42 17.57 25.21
CA HIS A 923 12.03 17.12 25.02
C HIS A 923 11.20 17.12 26.30
#